data_396f705b4cba4bf37a92d5676fda7883
#
_entry.id   396f705b4cba4bf37a92d5676fda7883
#
_cell.length_a   1.000
_cell.length_b   1.000
_cell.length_c   1.000
_cell.angle_alpha   90.00
_cell.angle_beta   90.00
_cell.angle_gamma   90.00
#
_symmetry.space_group_name_H-M   'P 1'
#
loop_
_entity.id
_entity.type
_entity.pdbx_description
1 polymer ?
#
loop_
_entity_poly.entity_id
_entity_poly.type
_entity_poly.pdbx_seq_one_letter_code
_entity_poly.pdbx_strand_id
1 'polypeptide(L)'
;MTYFPTSNDSDSANGLADVHSIFEGLSPAPNCSMRVALVGSFAPRKCGIATFTTDVFEQLRRYYPDIGVDVHALDDPEAPLDYPGVAGVIASQNPESYMTAARKINESGVDAVWLQHEYGIFGGPDGEMVVSFIDRLAAPLVITLHTVLSAPSDRQRTILRHLVTRASRIMVMSRHSRDLLEREYGAPKHILEIIDHGAPDRPFGRQAEFKDRLGLTGRKVLMTFGLLGPDKGLEHAIRAMPAIVARHPDALYRIVGATHPNLVAREGESYRETLITLAEQLGVAENITWDNRFVDTPDLLDQLEACDIYLTPYPGLQQSTSGTLSYAVAMGKAVVSTPYVHARELLAQDVGRLIDPHSSQAISDAVSALFDSPQEMAALQRRAYARGRETIWPRFADASARLVAAARVAEAKVPAPTAVPDISAVLAMSDATGMLQHSVGVVPDRRHGYCLDDNARALMLMNMTRGLPAAELMKWSLVYAAFIQSAWNPDLGRFRNFMRFDRTWCEDEGSEDANGRAVWSLGHAYERAPDKGVAQWGLGLFEEVLASIDALESPRAIAFSMLGACAVLRRDADHEASRKFLERGGEFLMRLLADGRRPDWAWFEAVLGYDNPRLSQALIESGAVLRRGAWTSAGLETLRWICKQQVSAKGHFRPIGSESFNREHSYLPFDQQPLEAQAAIDAAQSAWAATNDQFWREHALVSWRWFFGGNDRGAVLADLATGRCRDGVTPRGANTNCGAESILAFQLSHYAFIAFAQEPVTSAPLSREGIPLEPARERLV
;
A
#
# COMPACT_ATOMS: atom_id res chain seq x y z
N MET A 1 -24.14 32.71 9.64
CA MET A 1 -25.33 32.72 10.49
C MET A 1 -25.91 31.33 10.44
N THR A 2 -25.81 30.61 11.56
CA THR A 2 -26.82 29.69 12.13
C THR A 2 -26.15 28.84 13.21
N TYR A 3 -26.52 29.20 14.41
CA TYR A 3 -26.72 28.44 15.65
C TYR A 3 -25.80 27.30 16.07
N PHE A 4 -25.04 27.55 17.12
CA PHE A 4 -24.61 26.57 18.12
C PHE A 4 -25.54 26.59 19.32
N PRO A 5 -25.95 25.45 19.88
CA PRO A 5 -26.59 25.44 21.19
C PRO A 5 -25.51 25.38 22.29
N THR A 6 -25.60 26.28 23.20
CA THR A 6 -24.95 26.24 24.52
C THR A 6 -25.68 25.22 25.42
N SER A 7 -24.95 24.24 25.94
CA SER A 7 -25.38 23.55 27.16
C SER A 7 -24.24 23.62 28.18
N ASN A 8 -24.51 24.41 29.24
CA ASN A 8 -23.83 24.25 30.52
C ASN A 8 -24.19 22.88 31.09
N ASP A 9 -23.22 22.11 31.51
CA ASP A 9 -23.33 21.29 32.69
C ASP A 9 -21.96 21.15 33.35
N SER A 10 -21.93 21.63 34.56
CA SER A 10 -20.87 21.44 35.53
C SER A 10 -20.97 20.02 36.08
N ASP A 11 -19.90 19.23 35.91
CA ASP A 11 -19.56 18.23 36.92
C ASP A 11 -18.04 18.08 37.01
N SER A 12 -17.56 18.53 38.14
CA SER A 12 -16.22 18.31 38.63
C SER A 12 -16.14 16.92 39.22
N ALA A 13 -15.12 16.19 38.89
CA ALA A 13 -14.30 15.41 39.81
C ALA A 13 -13.73 14.15 39.15
N ASN A 14 -12.45 13.92 39.40
CA ASN A 14 -11.71 12.68 39.32
C ASN A 14 -11.36 12.15 37.93
N GLY A 15 -10.19 12.50 37.46
CA GLY A 15 -9.61 11.90 36.30
C GLY A 15 -8.14 11.64 36.47
N LEU A 16 -7.78 10.64 37.25
CA LEU A 16 -6.70 9.75 36.87
C LEU A 16 -7.24 9.01 35.66
N ALA A 17 -6.87 9.45 34.47
CA ALA A 17 -7.06 8.64 33.28
C ALA A 17 -6.18 7.39 33.47
N ASP A 18 -6.82 6.34 33.98
CA ASP A 18 -6.25 5.03 34.14
C ASP A 18 -5.74 4.60 32.76
N VAL A 19 -4.49 4.14 32.69
CA VAL A 19 -3.91 3.61 31.43
C VAL A 19 -4.83 2.51 30.84
N HIS A 20 -5.60 1.84 31.69
CA HIS A 20 -6.65 0.90 31.27
C HIS A 20 -7.78 1.53 30.44
N SER A 21 -8.13 2.81 30.64
CA SER A 21 -9.24 3.44 29.90
C SER A 21 -8.90 3.71 28.43
N ILE A 22 -7.61 3.81 28.08
CA ILE A 22 -7.15 3.94 26.70
C ILE A 22 -7.46 2.68 25.88
N PHE A 23 -7.53 1.53 26.55
CA PHE A 23 -7.69 0.22 25.93
C PHE A 23 -9.13 -0.30 25.94
N GLU A 24 -10.03 0.30 26.69
CA GLU A 24 -11.45 -0.03 26.65
C GLU A 24 -12.06 0.47 25.33
N GLY A 25 -12.27 -0.43 24.38
CA GLY A 25 -12.98 -0.17 23.13
C GLY A 25 -12.08 -0.09 21.87
N LEU A 26 -10.94 -0.74 21.85
CA LEU A 26 -10.11 -0.92 20.63
C LEU A 26 -10.76 -1.81 19.56
N SER A 27 -11.91 -2.44 19.85
CA SER A 27 -12.71 -3.08 18.78
C SER A 27 -13.41 -1.99 17.95
N PRO A 28 -13.36 -2.07 16.60
CA PRO A 28 -14.03 -1.11 15.74
C PRO A 28 -15.52 -1.08 16.04
N ALA A 29 -16.11 0.11 16.06
CA ALA A 29 -17.55 0.25 16.20
C ALA A 29 -18.26 -0.49 15.06
N PRO A 30 -19.37 -1.20 15.31
CA PRO A 30 -20.01 -2.06 14.31
C PRO A 30 -20.59 -1.31 13.08
N ASN A 31 -20.58 0.02 13.07
CA ASN A 31 -21.12 0.87 11.99
C ASN A 31 -20.10 1.90 11.47
N CYS A 32 -18.79 1.55 11.37
CA CYS A 32 -17.81 2.47 10.83
C CYS A 32 -18.01 2.70 9.34
N SER A 33 -18.03 3.96 8.90
CA SER A 33 -18.07 4.34 7.48
C SER A 33 -16.73 4.12 6.76
N MET A 34 -15.64 4.01 7.51
CA MET A 34 -14.27 3.80 7.05
C MET A 34 -13.45 3.07 8.12
N ARG A 35 -12.54 2.16 7.73
CA ARG A 35 -11.60 1.48 8.62
C ARG A 35 -10.17 1.75 8.20
N VAL A 36 -9.32 2.10 9.17
CA VAL A 36 -7.91 2.46 8.96
C VAL A 36 -7.02 1.62 9.87
N ALA A 37 -6.01 0.95 9.31
CA ALA A 37 -4.94 0.34 10.10
C ALA A 37 -3.88 1.40 10.42
N LEU A 38 -3.75 1.82 11.67
CA LEU A 38 -2.74 2.77 12.14
C LEU A 38 -1.52 2.01 12.62
N VAL A 39 -0.37 2.21 11.97
CA VAL A 39 0.87 1.45 12.21
C VAL A 39 1.97 2.38 12.70
N GLY A 40 2.56 2.09 13.85
CA GLY A 40 3.66 2.87 14.42
C GLY A 40 3.98 2.47 15.85
N SER A 41 4.95 3.13 16.48
CA SER A 41 5.13 3.03 17.93
C SER A 41 3.89 3.59 18.62
N PHE A 42 3.44 2.93 19.69
CA PHE A 42 2.20 3.24 20.40
C PHE A 42 2.38 3.14 21.93
N ALA A 43 1.47 3.73 22.70
CA ALA A 43 1.47 3.54 24.16
C ALA A 43 1.34 2.04 24.51
N PRO A 44 2.02 1.56 25.58
CA PRO A 44 2.68 2.30 26.65
C PRO A 44 4.16 2.68 26.39
N ARG A 45 4.68 2.54 25.15
CA ARG A 45 6.04 2.93 24.81
C ARG A 45 6.24 4.42 25.04
N LYS A 46 7.31 4.78 25.76
CA LYS A 46 7.64 6.17 26.13
C LYS A 46 8.61 6.79 25.12
N CYS A 47 8.07 7.23 23.97
CA CYS A 47 8.83 8.01 22.98
C CYS A 47 7.90 9.00 22.26
N GLY A 48 8.49 10.00 21.60
CA GLY A 48 7.72 11.05 20.90
C GLY A 48 6.77 10.53 19.83
N ILE A 49 7.19 9.50 19.07
CA ILE A 49 6.35 8.89 18.03
C ILE A 49 5.17 8.12 18.64
N ALA A 50 5.40 7.39 19.73
CA ALA A 50 4.33 6.67 20.43
C ALA A 50 3.28 7.64 20.99
N THR A 51 3.73 8.74 21.60
CA THR A 51 2.83 9.80 22.09
C THR A 51 2.00 10.37 20.93
N PHE A 52 2.65 10.75 19.82
CA PHE A 52 1.96 11.29 18.65
C PHE A 52 0.94 10.29 18.07
N THR A 53 1.34 9.02 17.91
CA THR A 53 0.46 7.98 17.34
C THR A 53 -0.75 7.73 18.23
N THR A 54 -0.55 7.74 19.55
CA THR A 54 -1.63 7.60 20.54
C THR A 54 -2.57 8.81 20.48
N ASP A 55 -2.03 10.03 20.45
CA ASP A 55 -2.83 11.25 20.29
C ASP A 55 -3.67 11.21 18.99
N VAL A 56 -3.05 10.81 17.85
CA VAL A 56 -3.78 10.65 16.59
C VAL A 56 -4.96 9.69 16.74
N PHE A 57 -4.73 8.52 17.34
CA PHE A 57 -5.78 7.53 17.61
C PHE A 57 -6.89 8.10 18.46
N GLU A 58 -6.56 8.71 19.61
CA GLU A 58 -7.54 9.27 20.54
C GLU A 58 -8.36 10.40 19.90
N GLN A 59 -7.70 11.30 19.15
CA GLN A 59 -8.37 12.44 18.54
C GLN A 59 -9.28 12.01 17.38
N LEU A 60 -8.86 11.05 16.56
CA LEU A 60 -9.75 10.47 15.54
C LEU A 60 -10.95 9.80 16.18
N ARG A 61 -10.76 8.97 17.21
CA ARG A 61 -11.84 8.31 17.94
C ARG A 61 -12.81 9.32 18.56
N ARG A 62 -12.29 10.43 19.07
CA ARG A 62 -13.08 11.48 19.73
C ARG A 62 -13.91 12.31 18.76
N TYR A 63 -13.34 12.74 17.65
CA TYR A 63 -13.96 13.70 16.73
C TYR A 63 -14.54 13.04 15.48
N TYR A 64 -14.10 11.83 15.13
CA TYR A 64 -14.53 11.07 13.96
C TYR A 64 -14.83 9.60 14.30
N PRO A 65 -15.82 9.33 15.17
CA PRO A 65 -16.13 7.97 15.64
C PRO A 65 -16.57 7.03 14.51
N ASP A 66 -16.99 7.58 13.37
CA ASP A 66 -17.32 6.81 12.16
C ASP A 66 -16.08 6.27 11.43
N ILE A 67 -14.88 6.67 11.84
CA ILE A 67 -13.62 6.10 11.36
C ILE A 67 -13.14 5.08 12.39
N GLY A 68 -13.24 3.79 12.05
CA GLY A 68 -12.66 2.71 12.85
C GLY A 68 -11.14 2.69 12.68
N VAL A 69 -10.40 2.68 13.79
CA VAL A 69 -8.93 2.67 13.76
C VAL A 69 -8.42 1.41 14.43
N ASP A 70 -7.80 0.53 13.64
CA ASP A 70 -7.13 -0.70 14.08
C ASP A 70 -5.65 -0.41 14.31
N VAL A 71 -5.19 -0.40 15.56
CA VAL A 71 -3.80 -0.09 15.89
C VAL A 71 -2.92 -1.33 15.74
N HIS A 72 -1.81 -1.19 15.03
CA HIS A 72 -0.73 -2.17 14.94
C HIS A 72 0.54 -1.56 15.53
N ALA A 73 0.87 -1.94 16.76
CA ALA A 73 1.98 -1.37 17.51
C ALA A 73 3.32 -1.98 17.10
N LEU A 74 4.32 -1.14 16.88
CA LEU A 74 5.72 -1.59 16.76
C LEU A 74 6.29 -1.82 18.17
N ASP A 75 6.81 -3.02 18.41
CA ASP A 75 7.45 -3.39 19.67
C ASP A 75 8.93 -3.70 19.46
N ASP A 76 9.72 -3.34 20.47
CA ASP A 76 11.14 -3.63 20.50
C ASP A 76 11.37 -4.95 21.24
N PRO A 77 11.87 -6.01 20.58
CA PRO A 77 12.09 -7.30 21.23
C PRO A 77 13.13 -7.28 22.35
N GLU A 78 14.01 -6.26 22.39
CA GLU A 78 14.98 -6.09 23.50
C GLU A 78 14.33 -5.48 24.75
N ALA A 79 13.21 -4.77 24.58
CA ALA A 79 12.43 -4.17 25.68
C ALA A 79 10.92 -4.34 25.41
N PRO A 80 10.41 -5.58 25.45
CA PRO A 80 9.04 -5.89 25.08
C PRO A 80 8.05 -5.28 26.08
N LEU A 81 6.91 -4.82 25.55
CA LEU A 81 5.82 -4.24 26.34
C LEU A 81 4.51 -4.99 26.06
N ASP A 82 3.57 -4.87 26.99
CA ASP A 82 2.21 -5.36 26.77
C ASP A 82 1.37 -4.28 26.11
N TYR A 83 0.66 -4.64 25.02
CA TYR A 83 -0.20 -3.74 24.26
C TYR A 83 -1.64 -4.26 24.26
N PRO A 84 -2.35 -4.15 25.39
CA PRO A 84 -3.70 -4.67 25.47
C PRO A 84 -4.65 -3.95 24.51
N GLY A 85 -5.46 -4.71 23.78
CA GLY A 85 -6.52 -4.20 22.92
C GLY A 85 -6.07 -3.67 21.55
N VAL A 86 -4.78 -3.68 21.18
CA VAL A 86 -4.36 -3.38 19.80
C VAL A 86 -4.73 -4.53 18.85
N ALA A 87 -4.94 -4.23 17.58
CA ALA A 87 -5.27 -5.22 16.55
C ALA A 87 -4.09 -6.14 16.22
N GLY A 88 -2.85 -5.67 16.45
CA GLY A 88 -1.65 -6.46 16.25
C GLY A 88 -0.40 -5.82 16.83
N VAL A 89 0.62 -6.64 17.07
CA VAL A 89 1.95 -6.21 17.49
C VAL A 89 2.96 -6.67 16.45
N ILE A 90 3.86 -5.78 16.05
CA ILE A 90 4.93 -6.03 15.10
C ILE A 90 6.26 -5.99 15.85
N ALA A 91 6.93 -7.15 15.99
CA ALA A 91 8.27 -7.21 16.53
C ALA A 91 9.25 -6.51 15.57
N SER A 92 9.77 -5.35 15.96
CA SER A 92 10.47 -4.44 15.05
C SER A 92 11.72 -5.02 14.40
N GLN A 93 12.40 -5.98 15.05
CA GLN A 93 13.61 -6.63 14.52
C GLN A 93 13.35 -7.99 13.86
N ASN A 94 12.08 -8.38 13.67
CA ASN A 94 11.72 -9.67 13.08
C ASN A 94 11.03 -9.49 11.71
N PRO A 95 11.69 -9.82 10.58
CA PRO A 95 11.11 -9.71 9.24
C PRO A 95 9.78 -10.46 9.05
N GLU A 96 9.62 -11.64 9.64
CA GLU A 96 8.38 -12.43 9.55
C GLU A 96 7.20 -11.74 10.22
N SER A 97 7.46 -10.97 11.28
CA SER A 97 6.43 -10.19 11.96
C SER A 97 5.82 -9.13 11.03
N TYR A 98 6.63 -8.48 10.21
CA TYR A 98 6.17 -7.52 9.20
C TYR A 98 5.31 -8.19 8.13
N MET A 99 5.74 -9.34 7.62
CA MET A 99 4.98 -10.10 6.61
C MET A 99 3.64 -10.58 7.16
N THR A 100 3.63 -11.10 8.38
CA THR A 100 2.42 -11.55 9.06
C THR A 100 1.45 -10.40 9.33
N ALA A 101 1.96 -9.23 9.76
CA ALA A 101 1.14 -8.04 9.98
C ALA A 101 0.50 -7.55 8.68
N ALA A 102 1.26 -7.46 7.59
CA ALA A 102 0.73 -7.06 6.28
C ALA A 102 -0.38 -8.00 5.80
N ARG A 103 -0.19 -9.31 5.94
CA ARG A 103 -1.21 -10.32 5.62
C ARG A 103 -2.49 -10.11 6.44
N LYS A 104 -2.37 -10.00 7.77
CA LYS A 104 -3.54 -9.77 8.65
C LYS A 104 -4.28 -8.48 8.31
N ILE A 105 -3.54 -7.40 8.00
CA ILE A 105 -4.14 -6.13 7.56
C ILE A 105 -4.90 -6.31 6.24
N ASN A 106 -4.33 -7.02 5.26
CA ASN A 106 -5.02 -7.29 4.00
C ASN A 106 -6.28 -8.16 4.19
N GLU A 107 -6.25 -9.12 5.11
CA GLU A 107 -7.38 -9.99 5.47
C GLU A 107 -8.46 -9.24 6.25
N SER A 108 -8.12 -8.19 6.99
CA SER A 108 -9.08 -7.39 7.76
C SER A 108 -9.96 -6.47 6.89
N GLY A 109 -9.58 -6.22 5.62
CA GLY A 109 -10.34 -5.43 4.68
C GLY A 109 -10.40 -3.93 5.00
N VAL A 110 -9.38 -3.36 5.64
CA VAL A 110 -9.29 -1.91 5.91
C VAL A 110 -9.31 -1.08 4.63
N ASP A 111 -9.78 0.16 4.72
CA ASP A 111 -9.86 1.09 3.58
C ASP A 111 -8.54 1.78 3.28
N ALA A 112 -7.70 1.96 4.30
CA ALA A 112 -6.35 2.50 4.18
C ALA A 112 -5.45 1.97 5.30
N VAL A 113 -4.14 2.00 5.06
CA VAL A 113 -3.11 1.82 6.09
C VAL A 113 -2.46 3.16 6.32
N TRP A 114 -2.37 3.60 7.57
CA TRP A 114 -1.69 4.84 7.93
C TRP A 114 -0.43 4.54 8.73
N LEU A 115 0.70 4.70 8.08
CA LEU A 115 2.03 4.42 8.62
C LEU A 115 2.64 5.68 9.25
N GLN A 116 3.07 5.59 10.50
CA GLN A 116 3.89 6.61 11.17
C GLN A 116 5.36 6.27 10.93
N HIS A 117 6.04 7.00 10.08
CA HIS A 117 7.42 6.69 9.70
C HIS A 117 8.44 7.58 10.41
N GLU A 118 9.37 6.92 11.09
CA GLU A 118 10.63 7.44 11.58
C GLU A 118 11.69 6.35 11.44
N TYR A 119 12.87 6.65 10.95
CA TYR A 119 13.92 5.65 10.66
C TYR A 119 14.26 4.75 11.86
N GLY A 120 14.26 5.31 13.07
CA GLY A 120 14.69 4.63 14.29
C GLY A 120 13.65 3.71 14.94
N ILE A 121 12.41 3.61 14.42
CA ILE A 121 11.39 2.74 15.02
C ILE A 121 11.22 1.40 14.30
N PHE A 122 11.76 1.29 13.10
CA PHE A 122 11.73 0.06 12.30
C PHE A 122 13.04 -0.70 12.42
N GLY A 123 12.97 -2.01 12.22
CA GLY A 123 14.15 -2.88 12.29
C GLY A 123 15.04 -2.81 11.06
N GLY A 124 16.23 -3.37 11.25
CA GLY A 124 17.30 -3.36 10.25
C GLY A 124 18.02 -2.00 10.16
N PRO A 125 19.11 -1.93 9.40
CA PRO A 125 19.83 -0.68 9.17
C PRO A 125 18.93 0.41 8.59
N ASP A 126 18.92 1.59 9.22
CA ASP A 126 18.07 2.74 8.84
C ASP A 126 16.56 2.41 8.76
N GLY A 127 16.09 1.34 9.43
CA GLY A 127 14.68 0.96 9.43
C GLY A 127 14.20 0.25 8.16
N GLU A 128 15.10 -0.37 7.40
CA GLU A 128 14.82 -0.94 6.07
C GLU A 128 13.74 -2.03 6.07
N MET A 129 13.47 -2.69 7.21
CA MET A 129 12.44 -3.74 7.28
C MET A 129 11.01 -3.23 6.98
N VAL A 130 10.77 -1.92 7.08
CA VAL A 130 9.50 -1.30 6.67
C VAL A 130 9.16 -1.56 5.20
N VAL A 131 10.19 -1.67 4.34
CA VAL A 131 10.01 -1.94 2.90
C VAL A 131 9.28 -3.27 2.68
N SER A 132 9.71 -4.32 3.37
CA SER A 132 9.07 -5.63 3.30
C SER A 132 7.60 -5.60 3.73
N PHE A 133 7.23 -4.76 4.68
CA PHE A 133 5.85 -4.56 5.12
C PHE A 133 5.01 -3.85 4.05
N ILE A 134 5.47 -2.69 3.59
CA ILE A 134 4.68 -1.85 2.66
C ILE A 134 4.49 -2.49 1.29
N ASP A 135 5.45 -3.31 0.82
CA ASP A 135 5.34 -4.02 -0.45
C ASP A 135 4.22 -5.04 -0.46
N ARG A 136 3.86 -5.57 0.71
CA ARG A 136 2.79 -6.56 0.88
C ARG A 136 1.41 -5.94 1.13
N LEU A 137 1.32 -4.63 1.30
CA LEU A 137 0.03 -3.97 1.55
C LEU A 137 -0.76 -3.80 0.26
N ALA A 138 -1.98 -4.31 0.27
CA ALA A 138 -2.95 -4.15 -0.80
C ALA A 138 -3.79 -2.88 -0.64
N ALA A 139 -4.14 -2.47 0.59
CA ALA A 139 -4.88 -1.25 0.84
C ALA A 139 -4.03 0.00 0.51
N PRO A 140 -4.67 1.14 0.15
CA PRO A 140 -3.99 2.41 -0.03
C PRO A 140 -3.15 2.80 1.18
N LEU A 141 -1.91 3.27 0.93
CA LEU A 141 -0.94 3.62 1.96
C LEU A 141 -0.89 5.13 2.17
N VAL A 142 -1.22 5.57 3.37
CA VAL A 142 -1.00 6.93 3.88
C VAL A 142 0.24 6.90 4.76
N ILE A 143 1.16 7.84 4.61
CA ILE A 143 2.40 7.89 5.41
C ILE A 143 2.52 9.25 6.07
N THR A 144 2.75 9.27 7.38
CA THR A 144 3.30 10.45 8.07
C THR A 144 4.81 10.32 8.12
N LEU A 145 5.53 11.27 7.54
CA LEU A 145 6.98 11.34 7.62
C LEU A 145 7.37 12.32 8.75
N HIS A 146 7.86 11.76 9.86
CA HIS A 146 8.30 12.58 11.00
C HIS A 146 9.64 13.26 10.72
N THR A 147 10.48 12.62 9.92
CA THR A 147 11.79 13.16 9.49
C THR A 147 11.93 13.03 7.97
N VAL A 148 12.29 14.14 7.31
CA VAL A 148 12.73 14.19 5.91
C VAL A 148 14.12 14.79 5.89
N LEU A 149 15.13 13.97 5.57
CA LEU A 149 16.52 14.36 5.63
C LEU A 149 16.96 15.13 4.38
N SER A 150 17.67 16.24 4.57
CA SER A 150 18.30 17.02 3.49
C SER A 150 19.60 16.39 2.98
N ALA A 151 20.28 15.61 3.83
CA ALA A 151 21.50 14.89 3.52
C ALA A 151 21.42 13.43 4.01
N PRO A 152 20.53 12.60 3.38
CA PRO A 152 20.37 11.21 3.76
C PRO A 152 21.57 10.37 3.33
N SER A 153 21.79 9.23 4.02
CA SER A 153 22.63 8.16 3.48
C SER A 153 21.98 7.59 2.20
N ASP A 154 22.75 6.85 1.39
CA ASP A 154 22.21 6.21 0.17
C ASP A 154 21.08 5.25 0.51
N ARG A 155 21.20 4.53 1.63
CA ARG A 155 20.14 3.62 2.12
C ARG A 155 18.90 4.39 2.54
N GLN A 156 19.03 5.44 3.35
CA GLN A 156 17.91 6.30 3.77
C GLN A 156 17.19 6.90 2.56
N ARG A 157 17.96 7.34 1.55
CA ARG A 157 17.42 7.87 0.30
C ARG A 157 16.63 6.81 -0.45
N THR A 158 17.15 5.58 -0.52
CA THR A 158 16.49 4.45 -1.21
C THR A 158 15.19 4.08 -0.51
N ILE A 159 15.21 3.95 0.82
CA ILE A 159 14.00 3.65 1.62
C ILE A 159 12.95 4.73 1.41
N LEU A 160 13.30 6.01 1.54
CA LEU A 160 12.33 7.09 1.42
C LEU A 160 11.76 7.21 0.01
N ARG A 161 12.57 7.01 -1.04
CA ARG A 161 12.07 6.95 -2.42
C ARG A 161 11.10 5.80 -2.62
N HIS A 162 11.37 4.66 -2.03
CA HIS A 162 10.48 3.51 -2.09
C HIS A 162 9.15 3.79 -1.39
N LEU A 163 9.18 4.37 -0.17
CA LEU A 163 7.99 4.83 0.55
C LEU A 163 7.16 5.81 -0.30
N VAL A 164 7.82 6.80 -0.91
CA VAL A 164 7.17 7.76 -1.83
C VAL A 164 6.51 7.04 -3.01
N THR A 165 7.14 6.01 -3.57
CA THR A 165 6.59 5.25 -4.70
C THR A 165 5.34 4.47 -4.33
N ARG A 166 5.25 3.94 -3.11
CA ARG A 166 4.13 3.14 -2.60
C ARG A 166 2.98 3.98 -2.05
N ALA A 167 3.24 5.22 -1.63
CA ALA A 167 2.26 6.05 -0.95
C ALA A 167 1.13 6.55 -1.87
N SER A 168 -0.10 6.44 -1.40
CA SER A 168 -1.27 7.12 -1.97
C SER A 168 -1.37 8.57 -1.50
N ARG A 169 -0.97 8.83 -0.24
CA ARG A 169 -0.88 10.16 0.37
C ARG A 169 0.30 10.20 1.33
N ILE A 170 0.93 11.37 1.44
CA ILE A 170 2.03 11.61 2.39
C ILE A 170 1.72 12.88 3.18
N MET A 171 1.71 12.74 4.49
CA MET A 171 1.64 13.83 5.44
C MET A 171 3.03 14.23 5.88
N VAL A 172 3.31 15.53 5.86
CA VAL A 172 4.48 16.16 6.51
C VAL A 172 4.02 17.33 7.36
N MET A 173 4.85 17.73 8.34
CA MET A 173 4.50 18.75 9.31
C MET A 173 5.20 20.09 9.05
N SER A 174 5.89 20.24 7.91
CA SER A 174 6.56 21.49 7.51
C SER A 174 6.58 21.66 6.01
N ARG A 175 6.62 22.93 5.55
CA ARG A 175 6.80 23.27 4.14
C ARG A 175 8.15 22.81 3.63
N HIS A 176 9.18 22.95 4.46
CA HIS A 176 10.52 22.49 4.14
C HIS A 176 10.57 21.00 3.79
N SER A 177 9.93 20.15 4.61
CA SER A 177 9.84 18.71 4.35
C SER A 177 9.12 18.38 3.06
N ARG A 178 8.01 19.09 2.75
CA ARG A 178 7.31 18.96 1.47
C ARG A 178 8.23 19.32 0.30
N ASP A 179 8.91 20.47 0.38
CA ASP A 179 9.78 20.96 -0.70
C ASP A 179 10.99 20.03 -0.93
N LEU A 180 11.52 19.40 0.13
CA LEU A 180 12.54 18.35 0.03
C LEU A 180 12.01 17.12 -0.68
N LEU A 181 10.82 16.65 -0.32
CA LEU A 181 10.19 15.49 -0.96
C LEU A 181 9.98 15.70 -2.46
N GLU A 182 9.54 16.88 -2.86
CA GLU A 182 9.37 17.23 -4.27
C GLU A 182 10.71 17.22 -5.02
N ARG A 183 11.70 17.93 -4.50
CA ARG A 183 12.98 18.16 -5.20
C ARG A 183 13.94 16.97 -5.17
N GLU A 184 14.10 16.35 -4.01
CA GLU A 184 15.15 15.35 -3.77
C GLU A 184 14.67 13.93 -3.92
N TYR A 185 13.37 13.69 -3.67
CA TYR A 185 12.79 12.36 -3.66
C TYR A 185 11.77 12.13 -4.79
N GLY A 186 11.45 13.16 -5.58
CA GLY A 186 10.56 13.07 -6.74
C GLY A 186 9.09 12.82 -6.38
N ALA A 187 8.67 13.21 -5.19
CA ALA A 187 7.28 13.01 -4.76
C ALA A 187 6.32 13.89 -5.56
N PRO A 188 5.24 13.34 -6.15
CA PRO A 188 4.25 14.15 -6.84
C PRO A 188 3.50 15.09 -5.89
N LYS A 189 3.34 16.34 -6.27
CA LYS A 189 2.66 17.37 -5.43
C LYS A 189 1.28 16.93 -4.91
N HIS A 190 0.51 16.26 -5.76
CA HIS A 190 -0.89 15.89 -5.46
C HIS A 190 -1.04 14.83 -4.36
N ILE A 191 0.04 14.13 -3.99
CA ILE A 191 0.01 13.17 -2.87
C ILE A 191 0.51 13.78 -1.56
N LEU A 192 1.09 15.00 -1.59
CA LEU A 192 1.70 15.66 -0.44
C LEU A 192 0.71 16.58 0.26
N GLU A 193 0.57 16.43 1.57
CA GLU A 193 -0.26 17.26 2.43
C GLU A 193 0.56 17.78 3.60
N ILE A 194 0.42 19.08 3.92
CA ILE A 194 1.02 19.67 5.11
C ILE A 194 -0.07 19.73 6.17
N ILE A 195 0.16 19.01 7.27
CA ILE A 195 -0.69 19.07 8.46
C ILE A 195 0.22 19.37 9.63
N ASP A 196 0.08 20.54 10.22
CA ASP A 196 0.87 20.95 11.39
C ASP A 196 0.71 19.94 12.54
N HIS A 197 1.74 19.77 13.36
CA HIS A 197 1.67 18.87 14.53
C HIS A 197 0.53 19.30 15.45
N GLY A 198 -0.36 18.35 15.79
CA GLY A 198 -1.48 18.58 16.68
C GLY A 198 -1.05 19.11 18.05
N ALA A 199 -1.85 19.98 18.64
CA ALA A 199 -1.54 20.61 19.90
C ALA A 199 -2.80 20.74 20.80
N PRO A 200 -2.63 20.78 22.14
CA PRO A 200 -3.72 20.91 23.07
C PRO A 200 -4.57 22.17 22.87
N ASP A 201 -5.87 22.03 23.09
CA ASP A 201 -6.81 23.16 23.09
C ASP A 201 -7.18 23.53 24.53
N ARG A 202 -6.53 24.58 25.05
CA ARG A 202 -6.83 25.13 26.37
C ARG A 202 -7.11 26.64 26.29
N PRO A 203 -7.97 27.18 27.18
CA PRO A 203 -8.26 28.61 27.22
C PRO A 203 -7.01 29.45 27.48
N PHE A 204 -6.93 30.64 26.89
CA PHE A 204 -5.86 31.60 27.14
C PHE A 204 -6.00 32.36 28.43
N GLY A 205 -4.89 32.75 29.06
CA GLY A 205 -4.87 33.71 30.17
C GLY A 205 -4.97 33.12 31.58
N ARG A 206 -4.81 31.79 31.72
CA ARG A 206 -4.92 31.09 33.02
C ARG A 206 -3.60 30.99 33.79
N GLN A 207 -2.54 31.67 33.33
CA GLN A 207 -1.18 31.57 33.86
C GLN A 207 -1.10 31.85 35.38
N ALA A 208 -1.77 32.90 35.89
CA ALA A 208 -1.73 33.23 37.29
C ALA A 208 -2.39 32.14 38.18
N GLU A 209 -3.48 31.55 37.72
CA GLU A 209 -4.16 30.42 38.40
C GLU A 209 -3.21 29.22 38.56
N PHE A 210 -2.49 28.85 37.47
CA PHE A 210 -1.58 27.69 37.51
C PHE A 210 -0.30 27.97 38.26
N LYS A 211 0.20 29.23 38.27
CA LYS A 211 1.31 29.62 39.15
C LYS A 211 0.91 29.48 40.63
N ASP A 212 -0.28 29.88 40.99
CA ASP A 212 -0.77 29.73 42.37
C ASP A 212 -0.86 28.24 42.76
N ARG A 213 -1.51 27.42 41.92
CA ARG A 213 -1.66 25.97 42.14
C ARG A 213 -0.32 25.25 42.32
N LEU A 214 0.75 25.68 41.59
CA LEU A 214 2.08 25.06 41.60
C LEU A 214 3.07 25.73 42.56
N GLY A 215 2.63 26.71 43.39
CA GLY A 215 3.47 27.44 44.32
C GLY A 215 4.51 28.34 43.65
N LEU A 216 4.21 28.85 42.46
CA LEU A 216 5.08 29.68 41.64
C LEU A 216 4.67 31.15 41.59
N THR A 217 3.74 31.55 42.44
CA THR A 217 3.29 32.96 42.55
C THR A 217 4.47 33.88 42.78
N GLY A 218 4.56 34.95 41.99
CA GLY A 218 5.67 35.94 42.06
C GLY A 218 6.94 35.52 41.32
N ARG A 219 7.03 34.29 40.79
CA ARG A 219 8.21 33.85 40.01
C ARG A 219 8.01 34.15 38.52
N LYS A 220 9.13 34.48 37.85
CA LYS A 220 9.25 34.52 36.38
C LYS A 220 9.73 33.15 35.87
N VAL A 221 8.84 32.40 35.23
CA VAL A 221 9.08 31.00 34.94
C VAL A 221 9.49 30.80 33.48
N LEU A 222 10.75 30.36 33.28
CA LEU A 222 11.21 29.73 32.04
C LEU A 222 10.96 28.24 32.10
N MET A 223 10.66 27.60 30.94
CA MET A 223 10.48 26.17 30.88
C MET A 223 11.04 25.59 29.60
N THR A 224 11.65 24.41 29.72
CA THR A 224 11.91 23.45 28.62
C THR A 224 11.38 22.09 29.04
N PHE A 225 10.69 21.39 28.16
CA PHE A 225 10.22 20.04 28.45
C PHE A 225 10.48 19.06 27.31
N GLY A 226 10.47 17.77 27.63
CA GLY A 226 10.65 16.66 26.73
C GLY A 226 11.73 15.69 27.20
N LEU A 227 12.02 14.65 26.41
CA LEU A 227 13.15 13.76 26.70
C LEU A 227 14.46 14.53 26.60
N LEU A 228 15.27 14.47 27.65
CA LEU A 228 16.50 15.25 27.75
C LEU A 228 17.67 14.55 27.06
N GLY A 229 18.42 15.32 26.31
CA GLY A 229 19.64 14.88 25.64
C GLY A 229 20.46 16.07 25.13
N PRO A 230 21.70 15.86 24.66
CA PRO A 230 22.56 16.90 24.12
C PRO A 230 21.95 17.69 22.96
N ASP A 231 21.04 17.08 22.24
CA ASP A 231 20.26 17.69 21.16
C ASP A 231 19.31 18.81 21.61
N LYS A 232 19.10 18.96 22.94
CA LYS A 232 18.27 20.03 23.52
C LYS A 232 19.04 21.30 23.86
N GLY A 233 20.39 21.26 23.92
CA GLY A 233 21.25 22.44 24.18
C GLY A 233 20.98 23.10 25.52
N LEU A 234 20.56 22.33 26.53
CA LEU A 234 20.23 22.84 27.88
C LEU A 234 21.40 23.52 28.57
N GLU A 235 22.62 23.10 28.27
CA GLU A 235 23.85 23.72 28.75
C GLU A 235 23.95 25.21 28.40
N HIS A 236 23.44 25.60 27.20
CA HIS A 236 23.46 27.02 26.80
C HIS A 236 22.42 27.82 27.59
N ALA A 237 21.26 27.23 27.88
CA ALA A 237 20.23 27.83 28.69
C ALA A 237 20.71 28.02 30.15
N ILE A 238 21.33 26.98 30.72
CA ILE A 238 21.91 27.05 32.09
C ILE A 238 23.01 28.12 32.16
N ARG A 239 23.89 28.22 31.15
CA ARG A 239 24.93 29.29 31.09
C ARG A 239 24.36 30.70 30.94
N ALA A 240 23.12 30.83 30.46
CA ALA A 240 22.45 32.14 30.40
C ALA A 240 21.85 32.56 31.74
N MET A 241 21.55 31.63 32.65
CA MET A 241 20.88 31.92 33.92
C MET A 241 21.57 32.92 34.82
N PRO A 242 22.93 32.95 35.00
CA PRO A 242 23.58 33.94 35.83
C PRO A 242 23.24 35.39 35.42
N ALA A 243 23.26 35.70 34.14
CA ALA A 243 22.93 37.03 33.63
C ALA A 243 21.43 37.35 33.78
N ILE A 244 20.55 36.35 33.59
CA ILE A 244 19.12 36.51 33.80
C ILE A 244 18.80 36.74 35.27
N VAL A 245 19.34 35.94 36.19
CA VAL A 245 19.09 36.04 37.63
C VAL A 245 19.67 37.36 38.22
N ALA A 246 20.82 37.81 37.73
CA ALA A 246 21.38 39.09 38.14
C ALA A 246 20.44 40.28 37.89
N ARG A 247 19.62 40.20 36.85
CA ARG A 247 18.62 41.22 36.47
C ARG A 247 17.22 40.94 37.02
N HIS A 248 16.88 39.65 37.12
CA HIS A 248 15.59 39.14 37.55
C HIS A 248 15.79 38.05 38.61
N PRO A 249 16.03 38.41 39.89
CA PRO A 249 16.29 37.41 40.96
C PRO A 249 15.13 36.46 41.20
N ASP A 250 13.90 36.81 40.76
CA ASP A 250 12.68 36.02 40.78
C ASP A 250 12.57 35.01 39.62
N ALA A 251 13.55 34.99 38.71
CA ALA A 251 13.59 34.04 37.61
C ALA A 251 13.81 32.59 38.08
N LEU A 252 13.06 31.65 37.48
CA LEU A 252 13.13 30.21 37.73
C LEU A 252 13.10 29.45 36.40
N TYR A 253 14.12 28.65 36.16
CA TYR A 253 14.14 27.76 35.00
C TYR A 253 13.71 26.35 35.38
N ARG A 254 12.62 25.87 34.76
CA ARG A 254 12.08 24.54 34.99
C ARG A 254 12.45 23.63 33.82
N ILE A 255 13.20 22.55 34.11
CA ILE A 255 13.60 21.53 33.19
C ILE A 255 12.75 20.27 33.50
N VAL A 256 11.85 19.91 32.58
CA VAL A 256 10.81 18.91 32.81
C VAL A 256 10.98 17.75 31.82
N GLY A 257 11.22 16.56 32.33
CA GLY A 257 11.30 15.34 31.56
C GLY A 257 12.44 14.41 31.95
N ALA A 258 12.27 13.13 31.65
CA ALA A 258 13.28 12.10 31.85
C ALA A 258 14.42 12.23 30.83
N THR A 259 15.59 11.73 31.17
CA THR A 259 16.69 11.56 30.21
C THR A 259 16.25 10.56 29.13
N HIS A 260 16.67 10.81 27.89
CA HIS A 260 16.29 9.96 26.76
C HIS A 260 16.70 8.49 27.03
N PRO A 261 15.78 7.49 26.88
CA PRO A 261 16.06 6.10 27.22
C PRO A 261 17.33 5.52 26.58
N ASN A 262 17.56 5.83 25.30
CA ASN A 262 18.77 5.37 24.60
C ASN A 262 20.06 6.00 25.17
N LEU A 263 19.98 7.19 25.74
CA LEU A 263 21.10 7.83 26.40
C LEU A 263 21.35 7.16 27.76
N VAL A 264 20.28 6.93 28.51
CA VAL A 264 20.35 6.21 29.80
C VAL A 264 20.94 4.80 29.63
N ALA A 265 20.54 4.08 28.57
CA ALA A 265 21.07 2.74 28.28
C ALA A 265 22.57 2.73 27.97
N ARG A 266 23.11 3.81 27.40
CA ARG A 266 24.54 3.93 27.06
C ARG A 266 25.40 4.50 28.18
N GLU A 267 24.92 5.52 28.88
CA GLU A 267 25.72 6.42 29.74
C GLU A 267 25.08 6.65 31.11
N GLY A 268 23.93 6.01 31.41
CA GLY A 268 23.19 6.31 32.63
C GLY A 268 22.65 7.75 32.64
N GLU A 269 22.59 8.36 33.79
CA GLU A 269 22.15 9.76 33.99
C GLU A 269 23.28 10.81 33.87
N SER A 270 24.45 10.41 33.36
CA SER A 270 25.64 11.27 33.32
C SER A 270 25.40 12.61 32.66
N TYR A 271 24.61 12.69 31.60
CA TYR A 271 24.27 13.96 30.94
C TYR A 271 23.51 14.88 31.91
N ARG A 272 22.51 14.42 32.63
CA ARG A 272 21.76 15.20 33.61
C ARG A 272 22.66 15.66 34.76
N GLU A 273 23.50 14.77 35.28
CA GLU A 273 24.43 15.05 36.36
C GLU A 273 25.44 16.17 35.95
N THR A 274 25.87 16.13 34.68
CA THR A 274 26.70 17.19 34.12
C THR A 274 25.98 18.55 34.11
N LEU A 275 24.70 18.57 33.77
CA LEU A 275 23.90 19.80 33.76
C LEU A 275 23.67 20.36 35.18
N ILE A 276 23.40 19.47 36.15
CA ILE A 276 23.26 19.84 37.57
C ILE A 276 24.56 20.44 38.10
N THR A 277 25.70 19.76 37.88
CA THR A 277 27.02 20.26 38.25
C THR A 277 27.32 21.62 37.62
N LEU A 278 26.93 21.81 36.34
CA LEU A 278 27.08 23.10 35.67
C LEU A 278 26.27 24.21 36.37
N ALA A 279 25.03 23.91 36.78
CA ALA A 279 24.20 24.87 37.51
C ALA A 279 24.82 25.28 38.88
N GLU A 280 25.37 24.31 39.59
CA GLU A 280 26.10 24.53 40.85
C GLU A 280 27.34 25.41 40.65
N GLN A 281 28.20 25.08 39.69
CA GLN A 281 29.39 25.83 39.34
C GLN A 281 29.10 27.29 38.97
N LEU A 282 27.96 27.55 38.35
CA LEU A 282 27.53 28.88 37.96
C LEU A 282 26.76 29.62 39.06
N GLY A 283 26.53 29.00 40.22
CA GLY A 283 25.82 29.59 41.35
C GLY A 283 24.35 29.86 41.12
N VAL A 284 23.70 29.11 40.25
CA VAL A 284 22.28 29.28 39.89
C VAL A 284 21.42 28.04 40.20
N ALA A 285 21.94 27.10 40.99
CA ALA A 285 21.24 25.87 41.31
C ALA A 285 19.87 26.11 41.95
N GLU A 286 19.69 27.11 42.80
CA GLU A 286 18.43 27.48 43.44
C GLU A 286 17.42 28.12 42.46
N ASN A 287 17.88 28.56 41.28
CA ASN A 287 17.04 29.12 40.23
C ASN A 287 16.68 28.10 39.13
N ILE A 288 17.01 26.81 39.33
CA ILE A 288 16.73 25.73 38.39
C ILE A 288 16.03 24.61 39.14
N THR A 289 14.90 24.12 38.57
CA THR A 289 14.18 22.96 39.09
C THR A 289 14.14 21.85 38.06
N TRP A 290 14.27 20.63 38.56
CA TRP A 290 14.33 19.40 37.76
C TRP A 290 13.13 18.51 38.05
N ASP A 291 12.35 18.15 37.02
CA ASP A 291 11.35 17.08 37.11
C ASP A 291 11.81 15.92 36.21
N ASN A 292 12.34 14.86 36.84
CA ASN A 292 13.01 13.73 36.18
C ASN A 292 12.04 12.65 35.69
N ARG A 293 10.75 12.93 35.67
CA ARG A 293 9.74 11.94 35.29
C ARG A 293 9.38 12.12 33.82
N PHE A 294 8.92 11.03 33.19
CA PHE A 294 8.08 11.16 32.02
C PHE A 294 6.70 11.63 32.51
N VAL A 295 6.46 12.92 32.40
CA VAL A 295 5.27 13.57 32.92
C VAL A 295 4.09 13.25 32.00
N ASP A 296 2.94 12.91 32.56
CA ASP A 296 1.72 12.72 31.78
C ASP A 296 1.21 14.03 31.19
N THR A 297 0.38 13.93 30.16
CA THR A 297 -0.08 15.12 29.42
C THR A 297 -0.83 16.11 30.27
N PRO A 298 -1.78 15.74 31.16
CA PRO A 298 -2.47 16.70 32.04
C PRO A 298 -1.52 17.50 32.93
N ASP A 299 -0.63 16.85 33.65
CA ASP A 299 0.36 17.48 34.52
C ASP A 299 1.34 18.37 33.76
N LEU A 300 1.77 17.91 32.58
CA LEU A 300 2.64 18.68 31.69
C LEU A 300 1.95 19.97 31.23
N LEU A 301 0.70 19.89 30.85
CA LEU A 301 -0.09 21.06 30.42
C LEU A 301 -0.29 22.06 31.57
N ASP A 302 -0.52 21.58 32.79
CA ASP A 302 -0.64 22.43 33.97
C ASP A 302 0.69 23.18 34.27
N GLN A 303 1.83 22.48 34.13
CA GLN A 303 3.15 23.11 34.25
C GLN A 303 3.40 24.13 33.13
N LEU A 304 2.98 23.81 31.89
CA LEU A 304 3.12 24.71 30.76
C LEU A 304 2.21 25.94 30.89
N GLU A 305 1.00 25.79 31.46
CA GLU A 305 0.13 26.93 31.78
C GLU A 305 0.85 27.95 32.70
N ALA A 306 1.58 27.49 33.71
CA ALA A 306 2.32 28.36 34.64
C ALA A 306 3.55 29.03 34.02
N CYS A 307 4.02 28.59 32.87
CA CYS A 307 5.21 29.09 32.19
C CYS A 307 5.00 30.50 31.61
N ASP A 308 5.99 31.39 31.75
CA ASP A 308 6.03 32.70 31.10
C ASP A 308 6.69 32.62 29.73
N ILE A 309 7.88 32.01 29.68
CA ILE A 309 8.71 31.88 28.48
C ILE A 309 9.07 30.41 28.28
N TYR A 310 8.70 29.86 27.13
CA TYR A 310 9.12 28.53 26.69
C TYR A 310 10.40 28.65 25.88
N LEU A 311 11.42 27.87 26.26
CA LEU A 311 12.77 27.96 25.70
C LEU A 311 13.12 26.65 24.95
N THR A 312 13.52 26.77 23.69
CA THR A 312 14.04 25.66 22.88
C THR A 312 15.38 26.03 22.26
N PRO A 313 16.49 25.89 23.02
CA PRO A 313 17.83 26.31 22.58
C PRO A 313 18.55 25.21 21.78
N TYR A 314 17.82 24.50 20.93
CA TYR A 314 18.29 23.30 20.21
C TYR A 314 19.47 23.63 19.28
N PRO A 315 20.59 22.89 19.38
CA PRO A 315 21.75 23.11 18.50
C PRO A 315 21.56 22.61 17.09
N GLY A 316 20.72 21.56 16.91
CA GLY A 316 20.43 20.94 15.62
C GLY A 316 19.41 21.71 14.79
N LEU A 317 19.86 22.44 13.76
CA LEU A 317 18.99 23.31 12.95
C LEU A 317 18.12 22.58 11.92
N GLN A 318 18.30 21.28 11.74
CA GLN A 318 17.58 20.49 10.74
C GLN A 318 16.29 19.86 11.26
N GLN A 319 15.96 20.04 12.54
CA GLN A 319 14.75 19.46 13.11
C GLN A 319 13.49 20.02 12.42
N SER A 320 12.81 19.16 11.66
CA SER A 320 11.64 19.52 10.83
C SER A 320 10.32 19.53 11.58
N THR A 321 10.27 18.92 12.78
CA THR A 321 9.07 18.86 13.62
C THR A 321 9.43 18.87 15.09
N SER A 322 8.68 19.61 15.91
CA SER A 322 8.81 19.65 17.36
C SER A 322 7.43 19.76 18.00
N GLY A 323 6.96 18.65 18.60
CA GLY A 323 5.69 18.63 19.33
C GLY A 323 5.69 19.57 20.53
N THR A 324 6.82 19.64 21.23
CA THR A 324 6.97 20.52 22.41
C THR A 324 6.80 22.00 22.06
N LEU A 325 7.33 22.41 20.90
CA LEU A 325 7.17 23.76 20.37
C LEU A 325 5.70 24.03 20.00
N SER A 326 5.07 23.08 19.31
CA SER A 326 3.64 23.19 18.94
C SER A 326 2.75 23.36 20.16
N TYR A 327 3.03 22.62 21.25
CA TYR A 327 2.30 22.76 22.52
C TYR A 327 2.49 24.15 23.13
N ALA A 328 3.73 24.64 23.20
CA ALA A 328 3.99 25.96 23.78
C ALA A 328 3.30 27.09 23.00
N VAL A 329 3.31 27.03 21.67
CA VAL A 329 2.63 28.01 20.81
C VAL A 329 1.11 27.92 20.99
N ALA A 330 0.54 26.72 21.01
CA ALA A 330 -0.89 26.53 21.20
C ALA A 330 -1.40 26.96 22.57
N MET A 331 -0.55 26.84 23.59
CA MET A 331 -0.82 27.34 24.95
C MET A 331 -0.57 28.84 25.10
N GLY A 332 -0.15 29.55 24.03
CA GLY A 332 0.10 30.96 24.03
C GLY A 332 1.26 31.38 24.93
N LYS A 333 2.36 30.59 24.94
CA LYS A 333 3.57 30.96 25.67
C LYS A 333 4.45 31.88 24.83
N ALA A 334 5.14 32.83 25.48
CA ALA A 334 6.21 33.51 24.80
C ALA A 334 7.32 32.49 24.49
N VAL A 335 7.72 32.40 23.24
CA VAL A 335 8.71 31.39 22.80
C VAL A 335 10.02 32.08 22.44
N VAL A 336 11.14 31.56 23.00
CA VAL A 336 12.52 31.88 22.60
C VAL A 336 13.13 30.59 22.06
N SER A 337 13.60 30.62 20.81
CA SER A 337 14.02 29.42 20.10
C SER A 337 15.21 29.66 19.19
N THR A 338 16.09 28.69 19.03
CA THR A 338 17.04 28.68 17.91
C THR A 338 16.28 28.45 16.58
N PRO A 339 16.85 28.89 15.43
CA PRO A 339 16.13 28.89 14.16
C PRO A 339 16.18 27.54 13.43
N TYR A 340 15.81 26.42 14.12
CA TYR A 340 15.65 25.15 13.42
C TYR A 340 14.42 25.19 12.51
N VAL A 341 14.34 24.25 11.57
CA VAL A 341 13.34 24.25 10.47
C VAL A 341 11.93 24.55 10.98
N HIS A 342 11.42 23.75 11.93
CA HIS A 342 10.08 23.93 12.47
C HIS A 342 9.89 25.27 13.18
N ALA A 343 10.90 25.71 13.95
CA ALA A 343 10.84 27.00 14.65
C ALA A 343 10.75 28.17 13.66
N ARG A 344 11.53 28.15 12.58
CA ARG A 344 11.44 29.20 11.54
C ARG A 344 10.05 29.29 10.90
N GLU A 345 9.40 28.15 10.69
CA GLU A 345 8.05 28.12 10.09
C GLU A 345 6.96 28.49 11.09
N LEU A 346 6.97 27.88 12.27
CA LEU A 346 5.90 28.06 13.27
C LEU A 346 5.94 29.42 13.94
N LEU A 347 7.15 29.96 14.18
CA LEU A 347 7.39 31.25 14.84
C LEU A 347 7.51 32.43 13.86
N ALA A 348 7.27 32.22 12.58
CA ALA A 348 7.23 33.29 11.58
C ALA A 348 6.24 34.40 11.97
N GLN A 349 6.37 35.59 11.37
CA GLN A 349 5.49 36.73 11.60
C GLN A 349 5.38 37.15 13.08
N ASP A 350 6.51 37.19 13.77
CA ASP A 350 6.61 37.62 15.18
C ASP A 350 5.80 36.77 16.16
N VAL A 351 5.60 35.48 15.89
CA VAL A 351 4.95 34.51 16.80
C VAL A 351 5.90 34.13 17.94
N GLY A 352 7.19 34.20 17.75
CA GLY A 352 8.25 33.93 18.74
C GLY A 352 9.52 34.75 18.51
N ARG A 353 10.52 34.56 19.34
CA ARG A 353 11.86 35.16 19.20
C ARG A 353 12.85 34.09 18.73
N LEU A 354 13.43 34.26 17.56
CA LEU A 354 14.53 33.45 17.08
C LEU A 354 15.86 34.04 17.50
N ILE A 355 16.73 33.19 18.04
CA ILE A 355 18.04 33.54 18.58
C ILE A 355 19.16 32.74 17.90
N ASP A 356 20.40 33.23 17.97
CA ASP A 356 21.55 32.54 17.45
C ASP A 356 21.79 31.21 18.22
N PRO A 357 22.09 30.11 17.50
CA PRO A 357 22.40 28.84 18.14
C PRO A 357 23.72 28.92 18.95
N HIS A 358 23.84 28.08 19.97
CA HIS A 358 25.00 27.98 20.85
C HIS A 358 25.35 29.28 21.63
N SER A 359 24.47 30.27 21.67
CA SER A 359 24.72 31.56 22.32
C SER A 359 23.92 31.72 23.62
N SER A 360 24.56 31.52 24.76
CA SER A 360 23.97 31.83 26.07
C SER A 360 23.68 33.33 26.25
N GLN A 361 24.47 34.21 25.60
CA GLN A 361 24.26 35.66 25.61
C GLN A 361 22.94 35.99 24.87
N ALA A 362 22.70 35.43 23.66
CA ALA A 362 21.48 35.69 22.93
C ALA A 362 20.22 35.17 23.70
N ILE A 363 20.36 34.07 24.44
CA ILE A 363 19.29 33.57 25.33
C ILE A 363 19.02 34.60 26.43
N SER A 364 20.09 35.04 27.17
CA SER A 364 19.92 35.98 28.30
C SER A 364 19.33 37.31 27.87
N ASP A 365 19.77 37.84 26.70
CA ASP A 365 19.28 39.11 26.17
C ASP A 365 17.82 39.03 25.78
N ALA A 366 17.42 37.96 25.04
CA ALA A 366 16.03 37.75 24.61
C ALA A 366 15.08 37.55 25.80
N VAL A 367 15.47 36.74 26.77
CA VAL A 367 14.67 36.46 27.97
C VAL A 367 14.56 37.71 28.83
N SER A 368 15.67 38.41 29.10
CA SER A 368 15.63 39.61 29.91
C SER A 368 14.81 40.73 29.27
N ALA A 369 14.92 40.94 27.96
CA ALA A 369 14.12 41.91 27.22
C ALA A 369 12.59 41.62 27.35
N LEU A 370 12.17 40.36 27.32
CA LEU A 370 10.79 40.00 27.52
C LEU A 370 10.34 40.21 28.99
N PHE A 371 11.18 39.90 29.95
CA PHE A 371 10.85 40.14 31.37
C PHE A 371 10.82 41.61 31.74
N ASP A 372 11.61 42.47 31.05
CA ASP A 372 11.56 43.91 31.23
C ASP A 372 10.34 44.57 30.58
N SER A 373 9.75 43.92 29.61
CA SER A 373 8.59 44.44 28.87
C SER A 373 7.36 43.49 28.96
N PRO A 374 6.61 43.51 30.05
CA PRO A 374 5.42 42.68 30.19
C PRO A 374 4.38 42.90 29.09
N GLN A 375 4.34 44.11 28.53
CA GLN A 375 3.39 44.41 27.41
C GLN A 375 3.81 43.69 26.14
N GLU A 376 5.09 43.65 25.81
CA GLU A 376 5.63 42.94 24.65
C GLU A 376 5.47 41.45 24.83
N MET A 377 5.80 40.92 26.01
CA MET A 377 5.59 39.51 26.35
C MET A 377 4.14 39.10 26.18
N ALA A 378 3.17 39.87 26.71
CA ALA A 378 1.75 39.62 26.56
C ALA A 378 1.29 39.72 25.10
N ALA A 379 1.86 40.62 24.31
CA ALA A 379 1.58 40.72 22.87
C ALA A 379 2.09 39.49 22.11
N LEU A 380 3.30 39.01 22.44
CA LEU A 380 3.88 37.81 21.86
C LEU A 380 3.06 36.57 22.23
N GLN A 381 2.64 36.43 23.47
CA GLN A 381 1.79 35.34 23.95
C GLN A 381 0.44 35.30 23.21
N ARG A 382 -0.20 36.46 22.96
CA ARG A 382 -1.45 36.52 22.18
C ARG A 382 -1.24 36.11 20.73
N ARG A 383 -0.12 36.51 20.07
CA ARG A 383 0.17 36.08 18.70
C ARG A 383 0.46 34.58 18.63
N ALA A 384 1.22 34.04 19.61
CA ALA A 384 1.43 32.60 19.72
C ALA A 384 0.13 31.84 19.87
N TYR A 385 -0.75 32.27 20.78
CA TYR A 385 -2.06 31.65 20.98
C TYR A 385 -2.93 31.69 19.70
N ALA A 386 -2.99 32.82 19.02
CA ALA A 386 -3.74 32.96 17.77
C ALA A 386 -3.23 31.99 16.68
N ARG A 387 -1.89 31.89 16.51
CA ARG A 387 -1.26 30.91 15.58
C ARG A 387 -1.55 29.47 16.00
N GLY A 388 -1.49 29.19 17.30
CA GLY A 388 -1.75 27.87 17.86
C GLY A 388 -3.17 27.36 17.64
N ARG A 389 -4.16 28.24 17.43
CA ARG A 389 -5.55 27.82 17.09
C ARG A 389 -5.63 27.09 15.75
N GLU A 390 -4.67 27.28 14.88
CA GLU A 390 -4.61 26.57 13.60
C GLU A 390 -4.11 25.12 13.74
N THR A 391 -3.41 24.81 14.84
CA THR A 391 -2.75 23.52 15.08
C THR A 391 -3.39 22.66 16.17
N ILE A 392 -4.51 23.09 16.76
CA ILE A 392 -5.20 22.32 17.81
C ILE A 392 -5.67 20.95 17.34
N TRP A 393 -5.74 19.98 18.26
CA TRP A 393 -6.14 18.61 17.97
C TRP A 393 -7.44 18.47 17.18
N PRO A 394 -8.52 19.24 17.42
CA PRO A 394 -9.71 19.14 16.58
C PRO A 394 -9.46 19.45 15.10
N ARG A 395 -8.61 20.45 14.79
CA ARG A 395 -8.24 20.79 13.41
C ARG A 395 -7.30 19.76 12.80
N PHE A 396 -6.36 19.25 13.61
CA PHE A 396 -5.52 18.13 13.22
C PHE A 396 -6.35 16.90 12.86
N ALA A 397 -7.32 16.52 13.72
CA ALA A 397 -8.21 15.39 13.48
C ALA A 397 -9.04 15.56 12.20
N ASP A 398 -9.56 16.77 11.95
CA ASP A 398 -10.31 17.10 10.73
C ASP A 398 -9.42 16.98 9.47
N ALA A 399 -8.21 17.54 9.49
CA ALA A 399 -7.26 17.40 8.38
C ALA A 399 -6.84 15.94 8.16
N SER A 400 -6.62 15.20 9.23
CA SER A 400 -6.27 13.77 9.22
C SER A 400 -7.40 12.91 8.66
N ALA A 401 -8.64 13.16 9.07
CA ALA A 401 -9.81 12.46 8.54
C ALA A 401 -9.96 12.69 7.03
N ARG A 402 -9.77 13.94 6.57
CA ARG A 402 -9.75 14.24 5.13
C ARG A 402 -8.61 13.54 4.40
N LEU A 403 -7.42 13.50 4.99
CA LEU A 403 -6.24 12.84 4.40
C LEU A 403 -6.51 11.35 4.15
N VAL A 404 -7.00 10.63 5.16
CA VAL A 404 -7.29 9.19 5.03
C VAL A 404 -8.48 8.94 4.12
N ALA A 405 -9.52 9.80 4.15
CA ALA A 405 -10.66 9.71 3.24
C ALA A 405 -10.24 9.93 1.77
N ALA A 406 -9.29 10.83 1.53
CA ALA A 406 -8.74 11.07 0.18
C ALA A 406 -7.90 9.90 -0.36
N ALA A 407 -7.47 8.99 0.50
CA ALA A 407 -6.81 7.76 0.09
C ALA A 407 -7.80 6.62 -0.20
N ARG A 408 -9.06 6.74 0.24
CA ARG A 408 -10.08 5.71 0.04
C ARG A 408 -10.34 5.46 -1.44
N VAL A 409 -10.46 4.20 -1.80
CA VAL A 409 -10.85 3.78 -3.15
C VAL A 409 -12.32 4.11 -3.39
N ALA A 410 -12.61 4.84 -4.47
CA ALA A 410 -13.99 5.13 -4.86
C ALA A 410 -14.69 3.87 -5.38
N GLU A 411 -16.00 3.78 -5.20
CA GLU A 411 -16.77 2.70 -5.80
C GLU A 411 -16.72 2.76 -7.34
N ALA A 412 -16.47 1.59 -7.94
CA ALA A 412 -16.38 1.45 -9.38
C ALA A 412 -17.74 1.63 -10.05
N LYS A 413 -17.81 2.46 -11.09
CA LYS A 413 -18.94 2.52 -12.02
C LYS A 413 -18.73 1.49 -13.11
N VAL A 414 -19.25 0.28 -12.89
CA VAL A 414 -19.11 -0.82 -13.83
C VAL A 414 -20.10 -0.63 -14.99
N PRO A 415 -19.67 -0.68 -16.27
CA PRO A 415 -20.58 -0.58 -17.42
C PRO A 415 -21.48 -1.82 -17.51
N ALA A 416 -22.54 -1.72 -18.32
CA ALA A 416 -23.38 -2.88 -18.65
C ALA A 416 -22.55 -3.88 -19.49
N PRO A 417 -22.58 -5.19 -19.18
CA PRO A 417 -21.70 -6.16 -19.84
C PRO A 417 -22.12 -6.55 -21.26
N THR A 418 -23.17 -5.93 -21.80
CA THR A 418 -23.77 -6.29 -23.10
C THR A 418 -23.18 -5.55 -24.30
N ALA A 419 -22.39 -4.49 -24.08
CA ALA A 419 -21.78 -3.73 -25.16
C ALA A 419 -20.55 -4.45 -25.73
N VAL A 420 -20.49 -4.62 -27.05
CA VAL A 420 -19.30 -5.15 -27.73
C VAL A 420 -18.19 -4.08 -27.70
N PRO A 421 -16.95 -4.40 -27.28
CA PRO A 421 -15.88 -3.42 -27.27
C PRO A 421 -15.45 -3.05 -28.67
N ASP A 422 -15.05 -1.79 -28.85
CA ASP A 422 -14.48 -1.32 -30.12
C ASP A 422 -13.12 -2.01 -30.35
N ILE A 423 -12.84 -2.35 -31.62
CA ILE A 423 -11.59 -3.04 -32.03
C ILE A 423 -10.48 -2.06 -32.38
N SER A 424 -10.75 -0.75 -32.38
CA SER A 424 -9.81 0.29 -32.85
C SER A 424 -8.45 0.25 -32.16
N ALA A 425 -8.41 -0.09 -30.87
CA ALA A 425 -7.16 -0.19 -30.14
C ALA A 425 -6.26 -1.32 -30.68
N VAL A 426 -6.84 -2.48 -31.01
CA VAL A 426 -6.10 -3.62 -31.61
C VAL A 426 -5.55 -3.22 -32.95
N LEU A 427 -6.40 -2.57 -33.80
CA LEU A 427 -6.00 -2.16 -35.16
C LEU A 427 -4.95 -1.05 -35.11
N ALA A 428 -5.03 -0.12 -34.13
CA ALA A 428 -4.03 0.94 -33.95
C ALA A 428 -2.63 0.39 -33.55
N MET A 429 -2.60 -0.74 -32.85
CA MET A 429 -1.36 -1.43 -32.48
C MET A 429 -0.85 -2.35 -33.60
N SER A 430 -1.55 -2.48 -34.73
CA SER A 430 -1.25 -3.45 -35.78
C SER A 430 -0.86 -2.76 -37.10
N ASP A 431 -0.01 -3.42 -37.87
CA ASP A 431 0.32 -3.06 -39.26
C ASP A 431 0.28 -4.29 -40.19
N ALA A 432 0.80 -4.19 -41.39
CA ALA A 432 0.80 -5.29 -42.37
C ALA A 432 1.72 -6.46 -41.96
N THR A 433 2.51 -6.33 -40.89
CA THR A 433 3.39 -7.39 -40.37
C THR A 433 2.72 -8.19 -39.26
N GLY A 434 2.04 -7.47 -38.35
CA GLY A 434 1.40 -8.04 -37.17
C GLY A 434 1.07 -6.96 -36.14
N MET A 435 0.84 -7.35 -34.89
CA MET A 435 0.59 -6.48 -33.75
C MET A 435 1.90 -6.12 -33.04
N LEU A 436 2.12 -4.80 -32.84
CA LEU A 436 3.24 -4.25 -32.09
C LEU A 436 3.04 -4.53 -30.58
N GLN A 437 4.14 -4.88 -29.90
CA GLN A 437 4.10 -5.37 -28.54
C GLN A 437 3.77 -4.30 -27.49
N HIS A 438 4.45 -3.14 -27.52
CA HIS A 438 4.38 -2.14 -26.48
C HIS A 438 3.85 -0.79 -26.97
N SER A 439 3.43 0.06 -26.01
CA SER A 439 3.05 1.44 -26.23
C SER A 439 3.69 2.39 -25.23
N VAL A 440 3.80 3.66 -25.59
CA VAL A 440 4.06 4.77 -24.68
C VAL A 440 2.74 5.54 -24.54
N GLY A 441 2.10 5.38 -23.39
CA GLY A 441 0.72 5.79 -23.25
C GLY A 441 -0.18 4.99 -24.19
N VAL A 442 -0.79 5.67 -25.16
CA VAL A 442 -1.66 5.05 -26.19
C VAL A 442 -0.98 4.94 -27.56
N VAL A 443 0.30 5.34 -27.68
CA VAL A 443 1.03 5.38 -28.95
C VAL A 443 1.90 4.12 -29.08
N PRO A 444 1.73 3.31 -30.14
CA PRO A 444 2.56 2.12 -30.36
C PRO A 444 4.04 2.42 -30.37
N ASP A 445 4.83 1.66 -29.61
CA ASP A 445 6.27 1.83 -29.53
C ASP A 445 7.01 0.86 -30.47
N ARG A 446 7.42 1.38 -31.62
CA ARG A 446 8.11 0.60 -32.65
C ARG A 446 9.48 0.05 -32.23
N ARG A 447 10.07 0.54 -31.14
CA ARG A 447 11.37 0.06 -30.66
C ARG A 447 11.34 -1.39 -30.20
N HIS A 448 10.18 -1.86 -29.75
CA HIS A 448 9.99 -3.22 -29.24
C HIS A 448 9.57 -4.24 -30.32
N GLY A 449 9.10 -3.77 -31.47
CA GLY A 449 8.68 -4.64 -32.56
C GLY A 449 7.45 -5.48 -32.23
N TYR A 450 7.46 -6.74 -32.62
CA TYR A 450 6.34 -7.68 -32.55
C TYR A 450 6.71 -8.91 -31.74
N CYS A 451 5.73 -9.58 -31.14
CA CYS A 451 5.93 -10.88 -30.54
C CYS A 451 4.87 -11.91 -31.00
N LEU A 452 5.23 -13.17 -30.96
CA LEU A 452 4.36 -14.28 -31.32
C LEU A 452 3.17 -14.40 -30.39
N ASP A 453 3.39 -14.25 -29.07
CA ASP A 453 2.35 -14.33 -28.07
C ASP A 453 1.15 -13.41 -28.37
N ASP A 454 1.43 -12.14 -28.70
CA ASP A 454 0.40 -11.14 -28.98
C ASP A 454 -0.30 -11.44 -30.31
N ASN A 455 0.45 -11.85 -31.33
CA ASN A 455 -0.14 -12.20 -32.63
C ASN A 455 -0.99 -13.49 -32.55
N ALA A 456 -0.61 -14.46 -31.72
CA ALA A 456 -1.43 -15.63 -31.43
C ALA A 456 -2.76 -15.26 -30.75
N ARG A 457 -2.72 -14.40 -29.70
CA ARG A 457 -3.92 -13.87 -29.06
C ARG A 457 -4.78 -13.03 -30.01
N ALA A 458 -4.14 -12.22 -30.87
CA ALA A 458 -4.84 -11.41 -31.86
C ALA A 458 -5.59 -12.28 -32.89
N LEU A 459 -5.01 -13.40 -33.33
CA LEU A 459 -5.71 -14.36 -34.19
C LEU A 459 -6.91 -14.98 -33.46
N MET A 460 -6.75 -15.38 -32.19
CA MET A 460 -7.85 -15.89 -31.38
C MET A 460 -8.97 -14.86 -31.25
N LEU A 461 -8.62 -13.59 -31.03
CA LEU A 461 -9.60 -12.49 -30.95
C LEU A 461 -10.37 -12.34 -32.27
N MET A 462 -9.69 -12.39 -33.44
CA MET A 462 -10.37 -12.32 -34.74
C MET A 462 -11.41 -13.43 -34.89
N ASN A 463 -11.15 -14.63 -34.40
CA ASN A 463 -12.09 -15.75 -34.44
C ASN A 463 -13.33 -15.54 -33.53
N MET A 464 -13.27 -14.60 -32.58
CA MET A 464 -14.36 -14.26 -31.65
C MET A 464 -15.06 -12.94 -32.00
N THR A 465 -14.39 -12.07 -32.73
CA THR A 465 -14.84 -10.70 -33.02
C THR A 465 -16.15 -10.68 -33.80
N ARG A 466 -17.06 -9.83 -33.37
CA ARG A 466 -18.37 -9.61 -34.02
C ARG A 466 -18.46 -8.13 -34.42
N GLY A 467 -19.18 -7.87 -35.51
CA GLY A 467 -19.45 -6.51 -35.96
C GLY A 467 -18.43 -5.90 -36.92
N LEU A 468 -17.27 -6.54 -37.16
CA LEU A 468 -16.36 -6.14 -38.24
C LEU A 468 -16.91 -6.56 -39.61
N PRO A 469 -16.71 -5.74 -40.66
CA PRO A 469 -16.95 -6.16 -42.04
C PRO A 469 -16.13 -7.42 -42.37
N ALA A 470 -16.73 -8.40 -43.08
CA ALA A 470 -16.09 -9.68 -43.39
C ALA A 470 -14.70 -9.50 -44.07
N ALA A 471 -14.55 -8.52 -44.95
CA ALA A 471 -13.28 -8.24 -45.63
C ALA A 471 -12.18 -7.74 -44.66
N GLU A 472 -12.54 -6.91 -43.69
CA GLU A 472 -11.59 -6.42 -42.66
C GLU A 472 -11.24 -7.57 -41.69
N LEU A 473 -12.22 -8.37 -41.27
CA LEU A 473 -11.98 -9.51 -40.40
C LEU A 473 -11.02 -10.51 -41.08
N MET A 474 -11.26 -10.83 -42.36
CA MET A 474 -10.38 -11.70 -43.15
C MET A 474 -8.96 -11.13 -43.28
N LYS A 475 -8.84 -9.83 -43.62
CA LYS A 475 -7.56 -9.15 -43.74
C LYS A 475 -6.71 -9.32 -42.47
N TRP A 476 -7.28 -9.00 -41.31
CA TRP A 476 -6.53 -9.04 -40.05
C TRP A 476 -6.27 -10.48 -39.59
N SER A 477 -7.21 -11.40 -39.81
CA SER A 477 -6.99 -12.84 -39.57
C SER A 477 -5.77 -13.34 -40.37
N LEU A 478 -5.65 -12.93 -41.64
CA LEU A 478 -4.52 -13.32 -42.48
C LEU A 478 -3.20 -12.65 -42.08
N VAL A 479 -3.23 -11.39 -41.60
CA VAL A 479 -2.03 -10.71 -41.08
C VAL A 479 -1.45 -11.49 -39.89
N TYR A 480 -2.28 -11.82 -38.90
CA TYR A 480 -1.79 -12.53 -37.71
C TYR A 480 -1.43 -13.99 -38.02
N ALA A 481 -2.19 -14.67 -38.87
CA ALA A 481 -1.85 -16.03 -39.35
C ALA A 481 -0.51 -16.06 -40.08
N ALA A 482 -0.24 -15.08 -40.98
CA ALA A 482 1.01 -14.97 -41.69
C ALA A 482 2.20 -14.70 -40.75
N PHE A 483 2.00 -13.90 -39.68
CA PHE A 483 3.02 -13.72 -38.66
C PHE A 483 3.36 -15.04 -37.97
N ILE A 484 2.33 -15.77 -37.49
CA ILE A 484 2.50 -17.07 -36.84
C ILE A 484 3.20 -18.08 -37.78
N GLN A 485 2.79 -18.13 -39.04
CA GLN A 485 3.43 -18.98 -40.04
C GLN A 485 4.91 -18.62 -40.23
N SER A 486 5.24 -17.33 -40.30
CA SER A 486 6.63 -16.84 -40.45
C SER A 486 7.48 -17.07 -39.18
N ALA A 487 6.86 -17.15 -38.01
CA ALA A 487 7.53 -17.44 -36.75
C ALA A 487 7.99 -18.91 -36.66
N TRP A 488 7.31 -19.82 -37.36
CA TRP A 488 7.65 -21.23 -37.34
C TRP A 488 9.02 -21.48 -37.95
N ASN A 489 9.89 -22.20 -37.22
CA ASN A 489 11.19 -22.64 -37.65
C ASN A 489 11.22 -24.17 -37.73
N PRO A 490 10.97 -24.76 -38.90
CA PRO A 490 10.86 -26.19 -39.06
C PRO A 490 12.21 -26.92 -38.82
N ASP A 491 13.36 -26.23 -39.00
CA ASP A 491 14.66 -26.83 -38.78
C ASP A 491 14.92 -27.16 -37.32
N LEU A 492 14.33 -26.34 -36.39
CA LEU A 492 14.42 -26.54 -34.94
C LEU A 492 13.18 -27.19 -34.35
N GLY A 493 12.07 -27.25 -35.11
CA GLY A 493 10.79 -27.67 -34.59
C GLY A 493 10.24 -26.74 -33.47
N ARG A 494 10.51 -25.45 -33.59
CA ARG A 494 10.15 -24.42 -32.59
C ARG A 494 9.73 -23.13 -33.28
N PHE A 495 8.88 -22.36 -32.63
CA PHE A 495 8.58 -21.00 -33.03
C PHE A 495 9.64 -20.01 -32.49
N ARG A 496 9.94 -18.98 -33.28
CA ARG A 496 10.58 -17.74 -32.82
C ARG A 496 9.55 -16.89 -32.12
N ASN A 497 9.97 -16.06 -31.14
CA ASN A 497 9.03 -15.21 -30.43
C ASN A 497 9.11 -13.73 -30.86
N PHE A 498 10.29 -13.13 -30.87
CA PHE A 498 10.43 -11.68 -31.03
C PHE A 498 10.96 -11.30 -32.43
N MET A 499 10.26 -10.34 -33.05
CA MET A 499 10.66 -9.74 -34.33
C MET A 499 10.85 -8.24 -34.15
N ARG A 500 12.01 -7.72 -34.59
CA ARG A 500 12.25 -6.26 -34.62
C ARG A 500 11.34 -5.56 -35.61
N PHE A 501 11.21 -4.25 -35.48
CA PHE A 501 10.39 -3.44 -36.39
C PHE A 501 10.91 -3.48 -37.84
N ASP A 502 12.19 -3.73 -38.06
CA ASP A 502 12.79 -3.96 -39.39
C ASP A 502 12.51 -5.36 -39.97
N ARG A 503 11.67 -6.15 -39.28
CA ARG A 503 11.25 -7.52 -39.64
C ARG A 503 12.35 -8.58 -39.55
N THR A 504 13.43 -8.33 -38.82
CA THR A 504 14.41 -9.34 -38.47
C THR A 504 14.05 -10.05 -37.17
N TRP A 505 14.21 -11.36 -37.13
CA TRP A 505 14.00 -12.14 -35.89
C TRP A 505 15.11 -11.86 -34.88
N CYS A 506 14.77 -11.82 -33.61
CA CYS A 506 15.71 -11.61 -32.50
C CYS A 506 16.41 -12.90 -32.10
N GLU A 507 15.76 -14.03 -32.30
CA GLU A 507 16.25 -15.39 -31.98
C GLU A 507 15.73 -16.41 -32.97
N ASP A 508 16.36 -17.59 -32.99
CA ASP A 508 15.96 -18.72 -33.82
C ASP A 508 14.97 -19.66 -33.12
N GLU A 509 14.91 -19.61 -31.79
CA GLU A 509 14.02 -20.36 -30.93
C GLU A 509 13.44 -19.43 -29.84
N GLY A 510 12.11 -19.32 -29.76
CA GLY A 510 11.39 -18.57 -28.72
C GLY A 510 11.16 -19.41 -27.47
N SER A 511 10.59 -18.75 -26.42
CA SER A 511 10.25 -19.43 -25.16
C SER A 511 9.28 -20.58 -25.38
N GLU A 512 9.29 -21.57 -24.50
CA GLU A 512 8.29 -22.64 -24.51
C GLU A 512 6.88 -22.13 -24.41
N ASP A 513 6.63 -21.11 -23.57
CA ASP A 513 5.32 -20.53 -23.38
C ASP A 513 4.78 -19.87 -24.65
N ALA A 514 5.62 -19.18 -25.43
CA ALA A 514 5.26 -18.65 -26.74
C ALA A 514 4.90 -19.76 -27.72
N ASN A 515 5.66 -20.87 -27.72
CA ASN A 515 5.36 -22.06 -28.50
C ASN A 515 4.00 -22.66 -28.12
N GLY A 516 3.74 -22.87 -26.84
CA GLY A 516 2.46 -23.38 -26.35
C GLY A 516 1.28 -22.50 -26.72
N ARG A 517 1.44 -21.17 -26.66
CA ARG A 517 0.38 -20.23 -27.02
C ARG A 517 0.10 -20.21 -28.52
N ALA A 518 1.13 -20.36 -29.34
CA ALA A 518 0.94 -20.53 -30.79
C ALA A 518 0.12 -21.79 -31.08
N VAL A 519 0.45 -22.93 -30.47
CA VAL A 519 -0.33 -24.17 -30.60
C VAL A 519 -1.78 -23.98 -30.18
N TRP A 520 -2.03 -23.26 -29.08
CA TRP A 520 -3.39 -22.93 -28.66
C TRP A 520 -4.14 -22.13 -29.73
N SER A 521 -3.51 -21.10 -30.28
CA SER A 521 -4.12 -20.26 -31.32
C SER A 521 -4.45 -21.02 -32.60
N LEU A 522 -3.59 -21.97 -32.99
CA LEU A 522 -3.82 -22.82 -34.17
C LEU A 522 -5.02 -23.78 -33.97
N GLY A 523 -5.08 -24.46 -32.82
CA GLY A 523 -6.22 -25.29 -32.48
C GLY A 523 -7.52 -24.49 -32.39
N HIS A 524 -7.46 -23.30 -31.78
CA HIS A 524 -8.62 -22.38 -31.71
C HIS A 524 -9.02 -21.87 -33.11
N ALA A 525 -8.07 -21.60 -34.00
CA ALA A 525 -8.37 -21.24 -35.38
C ALA A 525 -9.09 -22.38 -36.12
N TYR A 526 -8.62 -23.62 -35.95
CA TYR A 526 -9.31 -24.77 -36.52
C TYR A 526 -10.76 -24.86 -36.00
N GLU A 527 -10.98 -24.75 -34.68
CA GLU A 527 -12.33 -24.87 -34.09
C GLU A 527 -13.27 -23.73 -34.53
N ARG A 528 -12.78 -22.46 -34.56
CA ARG A 528 -13.64 -21.26 -34.55
C ARG A 528 -13.46 -20.30 -35.70
N ALA A 529 -12.42 -20.42 -36.53
CA ALA A 529 -12.23 -19.47 -37.62
C ALA A 529 -13.43 -19.43 -38.56
N PRO A 530 -13.99 -18.24 -38.88
CA PRO A 530 -15.14 -18.14 -39.79
C PRO A 530 -14.82 -18.59 -41.21
N ASP A 531 -13.55 -18.44 -41.62
CA ASP A 531 -13.07 -18.88 -42.94
C ASP A 531 -12.52 -20.30 -42.89
N LYS A 532 -12.99 -21.15 -43.81
CA LYS A 532 -12.56 -22.56 -43.90
C LYS A 532 -11.11 -22.72 -44.28
N GLY A 533 -10.53 -21.79 -45.08
CA GLY A 533 -9.13 -21.82 -45.48
C GLY A 533 -8.21 -21.53 -44.29
N VAL A 534 -8.56 -20.54 -43.48
CA VAL A 534 -7.86 -20.23 -42.22
C VAL A 534 -7.94 -21.39 -41.23
N ALA A 535 -9.13 -22.02 -41.09
CA ALA A 535 -9.31 -23.18 -40.23
C ALA A 535 -8.42 -24.36 -40.68
N GLN A 536 -8.40 -24.64 -41.96
CA GLN A 536 -7.58 -25.76 -42.52
C GLN A 536 -6.10 -25.49 -42.44
N TRP A 537 -5.66 -24.24 -42.68
CA TRP A 537 -4.28 -23.83 -42.45
C TRP A 537 -3.91 -24.01 -40.96
N GLY A 538 -4.76 -23.60 -40.04
CA GLY A 538 -4.56 -23.76 -38.60
C GLY A 538 -4.34 -25.23 -38.22
N LEU A 539 -5.14 -26.16 -38.74
CA LEU A 539 -4.99 -27.60 -38.49
C LEU A 539 -3.65 -28.12 -39.06
N GLY A 540 -3.33 -27.77 -40.31
CA GLY A 540 -2.11 -28.30 -40.95
C GLY A 540 -0.86 -27.86 -40.19
N LEU A 541 -0.75 -26.59 -39.80
CA LEU A 541 0.40 -26.14 -39.02
C LEU A 541 0.37 -26.70 -37.58
N PHE A 542 -0.81 -26.83 -36.97
CA PHE A 542 -0.96 -27.48 -35.66
C PHE A 542 -0.42 -28.90 -35.65
N GLU A 543 -0.75 -29.72 -36.65
CA GLU A 543 -0.26 -31.10 -36.78
C GLU A 543 1.26 -31.16 -36.95
N GLU A 544 1.84 -30.28 -37.80
CA GLU A 544 3.28 -30.18 -38.00
C GLU A 544 4.02 -29.82 -36.70
N VAL A 545 3.51 -28.79 -35.98
CA VAL A 545 4.07 -28.33 -34.71
C VAL A 545 3.94 -29.40 -33.64
N LEU A 546 2.76 -30.02 -33.49
CA LEU A 546 2.50 -31.00 -32.45
C LEU A 546 3.44 -32.20 -32.53
N ALA A 547 3.88 -32.57 -33.74
CA ALA A 547 4.86 -33.63 -33.94
C ALA A 547 6.26 -33.28 -33.38
N SER A 548 6.56 -31.99 -33.19
CA SER A 548 7.87 -31.48 -32.80
C SER A 548 7.99 -31.01 -31.36
N ILE A 549 6.85 -30.74 -30.67
CA ILE A 549 6.83 -30.11 -29.32
C ILE A 549 6.83 -31.11 -28.16
N ASP A 550 7.17 -32.38 -28.42
CA ASP A 550 7.17 -33.45 -27.40
C ASP A 550 8.09 -33.20 -26.18
N ALA A 551 9.03 -32.26 -26.29
CA ALA A 551 10.04 -31.94 -25.28
C ALA A 551 9.76 -30.67 -24.48
N LEU A 552 8.50 -30.19 -24.39
CA LEU A 552 8.16 -29.05 -23.53
C LEU A 552 8.21 -29.48 -22.06
N GLU A 553 8.83 -28.63 -21.23
CA GLU A 553 8.97 -28.82 -19.78
C GLU A 553 8.16 -27.78 -18.98
N SER A 554 7.87 -26.61 -19.57
CA SER A 554 7.07 -25.57 -18.92
C SER A 554 5.63 -26.04 -18.71
N PRO A 555 5.12 -26.07 -17.46
CA PRO A 555 3.73 -26.44 -17.19
C PRO A 555 2.70 -25.56 -17.95
N ARG A 556 3.04 -24.28 -18.15
CA ARG A 556 2.18 -23.34 -18.87
C ARG A 556 2.17 -23.60 -20.36
N ALA A 557 3.34 -23.84 -20.97
CA ALA A 557 3.44 -24.19 -22.37
C ALA A 557 2.65 -25.48 -22.69
N ILE A 558 2.76 -26.48 -21.82
CA ILE A 558 1.98 -27.72 -21.93
C ILE A 558 0.49 -27.44 -21.79
N ALA A 559 0.07 -26.65 -20.79
CA ALA A 559 -1.35 -26.30 -20.58
C ALA A 559 -1.93 -25.54 -21.78
N PHE A 560 -1.22 -24.54 -22.34
CA PHE A 560 -1.64 -23.84 -23.56
C PHE A 560 -1.80 -24.79 -24.74
N SER A 561 -0.82 -25.68 -24.95
CA SER A 561 -0.89 -26.69 -26.02
C SER A 561 -2.05 -27.66 -25.82
N MET A 562 -2.34 -28.06 -24.55
CA MET A 562 -3.51 -28.89 -24.23
C MET A 562 -4.81 -28.18 -24.58
N LEU A 563 -4.95 -26.87 -24.31
CA LEU A 563 -6.14 -26.11 -24.70
C LEU A 563 -6.33 -26.09 -26.22
N GLY A 564 -5.23 -25.96 -26.98
CA GLY A 564 -5.23 -26.10 -28.44
C GLY A 564 -5.68 -27.49 -28.89
N ALA A 565 -5.15 -28.54 -28.28
CA ALA A 565 -5.55 -29.93 -28.59
C ALA A 565 -6.99 -30.22 -28.20
N CYS A 566 -7.50 -29.65 -27.10
CA CYS A 566 -8.93 -29.72 -26.75
C CYS A 566 -9.83 -29.07 -27.82
N ALA A 567 -9.43 -27.91 -28.35
CA ALA A 567 -10.13 -27.22 -29.42
C ALA A 567 -10.21 -28.08 -30.69
N VAL A 568 -9.10 -28.74 -31.06
CA VAL A 568 -9.09 -29.67 -32.21
C VAL A 568 -10.05 -30.84 -31.96
N LEU A 569 -9.99 -31.48 -30.78
CA LEU A 569 -10.86 -32.64 -30.48
C LEU A 569 -12.35 -32.27 -30.34
N ARG A 570 -12.71 -31.05 -30.01
CA ARG A 570 -14.11 -30.59 -30.01
C ARG A 570 -14.70 -30.56 -31.41
N ARG A 571 -13.88 -30.31 -32.43
CA ARG A 571 -14.33 -30.31 -33.84
C ARG A 571 -14.10 -31.65 -34.55
N ASP A 572 -13.01 -32.31 -34.23
CA ASP A 572 -12.66 -33.66 -34.77
C ASP A 572 -12.31 -34.59 -33.59
N ALA A 573 -13.32 -35.34 -33.15
CA ALA A 573 -13.22 -36.23 -31.98
C ALA A 573 -12.26 -37.42 -32.20
N ASP A 574 -11.89 -37.71 -33.43
CA ASP A 574 -11.02 -38.85 -33.80
C ASP A 574 -9.56 -38.46 -34.02
N HIS A 575 -9.20 -37.18 -33.81
CA HIS A 575 -7.84 -36.68 -34.00
C HIS A 575 -6.87 -37.30 -33.00
N GLU A 576 -6.18 -38.38 -33.42
CA GLU A 576 -5.36 -39.24 -32.55
C GLU A 576 -4.14 -38.50 -31.93
N ALA A 577 -3.46 -37.61 -32.68
CA ALA A 577 -2.31 -36.89 -32.19
C ALA A 577 -2.70 -35.98 -31.02
N SER A 578 -3.79 -35.23 -31.13
CA SER A 578 -4.33 -34.42 -30.02
C SER A 578 -4.68 -35.26 -28.79
N ARG A 579 -5.32 -36.44 -29.01
CA ARG A 579 -5.66 -37.33 -27.89
C ARG A 579 -4.42 -37.79 -27.14
N LYS A 580 -3.38 -38.26 -27.85
CA LYS A 580 -2.12 -38.70 -27.25
C LYS A 580 -1.41 -37.57 -26.51
N PHE A 581 -1.41 -36.36 -27.09
CA PHE A 581 -0.82 -35.19 -26.45
C PHE A 581 -1.55 -34.86 -25.13
N LEU A 582 -2.86 -34.83 -25.14
CA LEU A 582 -3.68 -34.58 -23.92
C LEU A 582 -3.46 -35.65 -22.86
N GLU A 583 -3.31 -36.92 -23.22
CA GLU A 583 -3.06 -37.99 -22.25
C GLU A 583 -1.73 -37.74 -21.54
N ARG A 584 -0.66 -37.43 -22.28
CA ARG A 584 0.67 -37.12 -21.68
C ARG A 584 0.66 -35.84 -20.85
N GLY A 585 0.07 -34.77 -21.38
CA GLY A 585 0.00 -33.48 -20.70
C GLY A 585 -0.82 -33.53 -19.42
N GLY A 586 -1.96 -34.23 -19.45
CA GLY A 586 -2.79 -34.43 -18.28
C GLY A 586 -2.11 -35.29 -17.20
N GLU A 587 -1.42 -36.35 -17.56
CA GLU A 587 -0.60 -37.15 -16.64
C GLU A 587 0.56 -36.31 -16.05
N PHE A 588 1.17 -35.46 -16.85
CA PHE A 588 2.23 -34.56 -16.39
C PHE A 588 1.68 -33.58 -15.34
N LEU A 589 0.58 -32.88 -15.61
CA LEU A 589 -0.04 -31.95 -14.64
C LEU A 589 -0.53 -32.67 -13.38
N MET A 590 -1.07 -33.89 -13.51
CA MET A 590 -1.50 -34.68 -12.33
C MET A 590 -0.31 -35.11 -11.45
N ARG A 591 0.87 -35.43 -12.05
CA ARG A 591 2.10 -35.69 -11.29
C ARG A 591 2.59 -34.43 -10.58
N LEU A 592 2.66 -33.30 -11.28
CA LEU A 592 3.04 -32.03 -10.66
C LEU A 592 2.15 -31.69 -9.47
N LEU A 593 0.86 -31.88 -9.59
CA LEU A 593 -0.10 -31.66 -8.50
C LEU A 593 0.17 -32.60 -7.33
N ALA A 594 0.46 -33.86 -7.58
CA ALA A 594 0.76 -34.83 -6.54
C ALA A 594 2.04 -34.48 -5.78
N ASP A 595 3.07 -34.02 -6.49
CA ASP A 595 4.37 -33.64 -5.95
C ASP A 595 4.33 -32.28 -5.22
N GLY A 596 3.59 -31.32 -5.75
CA GLY A 596 3.48 -29.95 -5.21
C GLY A 596 2.50 -29.80 -4.05
N ARG A 597 1.56 -30.72 -3.90
CA ARG A 597 0.42 -30.61 -2.97
C ARG A 597 0.86 -30.72 -1.50
N ARG A 598 0.35 -29.81 -0.67
CA ARG A 598 0.49 -29.79 0.78
C ARG A 598 -0.89 -29.51 1.41
N PRO A 599 -1.13 -29.71 2.72
CA PRO A 599 -2.44 -29.52 3.35
C PRO A 599 -3.10 -28.14 3.10
N ASP A 600 -2.29 -27.08 3.01
CA ASP A 600 -2.71 -25.69 2.78
C ASP A 600 -2.39 -25.19 1.36
N TRP A 601 -1.81 -26.02 0.50
CA TRP A 601 -1.31 -25.70 -0.82
C TRP A 601 -1.78 -26.69 -1.87
N ALA A 602 -2.95 -26.43 -2.47
CA ALA A 602 -3.52 -27.27 -3.51
C ALA A 602 -3.13 -26.77 -4.91
N TRP A 603 -1.82 -26.74 -5.20
CA TRP A 603 -1.29 -26.19 -6.42
C TRP A 603 -0.23 -27.09 -7.06
N PHE A 604 0.03 -26.89 -8.35
CA PHE A 604 0.94 -27.69 -9.19
C PHE A 604 2.42 -27.40 -8.93
N GLU A 605 2.74 -26.20 -8.51
CA GLU A 605 4.10 -25.69 -8.36
C GLU A 605 4.36 -25.23 -6.92
N ALA A 606 5.62 -25.15 -6.53
CA ALA A 606 6.01 -24.65 -5.20
C ALA A 606 5.75 -23.16 -5.01
N VAL A 607 5.61 -22.43 -6.12
CA VAL A 607 5.36 -20.97 -6.18
C VAL A 607 4.20 -20.67 -7.12
N LEU A 608 3.65 -19.46 -7.04
CA LEU A 608 2.71 -18.96 -8.04
C LEU A 608 3.48 -18.17 -9.11
N GLY A 609 3.16 -18.42 -10.36
CA GLY A 609 3.68 -17.69 -11.49
C GLY A 609 2.65 -16.75 -12.09
N TYR A 610 2.67 -16.56 -13.39
CA TYR A 610 1.65 -15.85 -14.15
C TYR A 610 0.66 -16.83 -14.79
N ASP A 611 -0.50 -16.31 -15.24
CA ASP A 611 -1.52 -17.07 -16.00
C ASP A 611 -1.94 -18.38 -15.28
N ASN A 612 -1.93 -18.35 -13.92
CA ASN A 612 -2.11 -19.52 -13.06
C ASN A 612 -3.38 -20.33 -13.38
N PRO A 613 -4.58 -19.73 -13.57
CA PRO A 613 -5.80 -20.51 -13.83
C PRO A 613 -5.72 -21.45 -15.04
N ARG A 614 -4.79 -21.23 -15.98
CA ARG A 614 -4.63 -22.04 -17.19
C ARG A 614 -4.29 -23.51 -16.93
N LEU A 615 -3.50 -23.78 -15.87
CA LEU A 615 -3.16 -25.16 -15.50
C LEU A 615 -4.42 -25.94 -15.10
N SER A 616 -5.26 -25.33 -14.30
CA SER A 616 -6.54 -25.91 -13.89
C SER A 616 -7.51 -26.02 -15.07
N GLN A 617 -7.60 -24.99 -15.93
CA GLN A 617 -8.43 -24.98 -17.13
C GLN A 617 -8.08 -26.14 -18.06
N ALA A 618 -6.78 -26.36 -18.31
CA ALA A 618 -6.31 -27.43 -19.15
C ALA A 618 -6.74 -28.82 -18.63
N LEU A 619 -6.69 -29.06 -17.32
CA LEU A 619 -7.18 -30.31 -16.74
C LEU A 619 -8.72 -30.45 -16.83
N ILE A 620 -9.46 -29.37 -16.61
CA ILE A 620 -10.92 -29.40 -16.72
C ILE A 620 -11.34 -29.75 -18.14
N GLU A 621 -10.80 -29.04 -19.15
CA GLU A 621 -11.18 -29.23 -20.55
C GLU A 621 -10.73 -30.59 -21.09
N SER A 622 -9.47 -30.99 -20.83
CA SER A 622 -8.96 -32.28 -21.26
C SER A 622 -9.67 -33.44 -20.58
N GLY A 623 -10.00 -33.30 -19.29
CA GLY A 623 -10.82 -34.27 -18.55
C GLY A 623 -12.22 -34.43 -19.12
N ALA A 624 -12.83 -33.34 -19.55
CA ALA A 624 -14.16 -33.37 -20.22
C ALA A 624 -14.10 -34.04 -21.59
N VAL A 625 -13.15 -33.64 -22.45
CA VAL A 625 -13.01 -34.16 -23.81
C VAL A 625 -12.62 -35.66 -23.83
N LEU A 626 -11.71 -36.06 -22.95
CA LEU A 626 -11.23 -37.43 -22.83
C LEU A 626 -12.09 -38.31 -21.88
N ARG A 627 -13.12 -37.75 -21.25
CA ARG A 627 -13.96 -38.38 -20.22
C ARG A 627 -13.15 -38.93 -19.04
N ARG A 628 -12.13 -38.17 -18.61
CA ARG A 628 -11.26 -38.47 -17.44
C ARG A 628 -11.78 -37.70 -16.22
N GLY A 629 -12.79 -38.19 -15.54
CA GLY A 629 -13.41 -37.49 -14.40
C GLY A 629 -12.42 -37.08 -13.29
N ALA A 630 -11.37 -37.86 -13.03
CA ALA A 630 -10.34 -37.53 -12.05
C ALA A 630 -9.58 -36.22 -12.42
N TRP A 631 -9.32 -35.95 -13.71
CA TRP A 631 -8.66 -34.74 -14.17
C TRP A 631 -9.58 -33.52 -14.03
N THR A 632 -10.84 -33.68 -14.44
CA THR A 632 -11.86 -32.64 -14.23
C THR A 632 -11.99 -32.26 -12.76
N SER A 633 -12.05 -33.26 -11.85
CA SER A 633 -12.14 -33.03 -10.41
C SER A 633 -10.90 -32.33 -9.86
N ALA A 634 -9.70 -32.75 -10.25
CA ALA A 634 -8.44 -32.12 -9.84
C ALA A 634 -8.34 -30.67 -10.35
N GLY A 635 -8.72 -30.43 -11.61
CA GLY A 635 -8.77 -29.07 -12.17
C GLY A 635 -9.77 -28.16 -11.46
N LEU A 636 -10.97 -28.66 -11.13
CA LEU A 636 -11.96 -27.89 -10.36
C LEU A 636 -11.49 -27.58 -8.93
N GLU A 637 -10.82 -28.52 -8.26
CA GLU A 637 -10.28 -28.32 -6.92
C GLU A 637 -9.18 -27.26 -6.90
N THR A 638 -8.20 -27.38 -7.80
CA THR A 638 -7.09 -26.44 -7.92
C THR A 638 -7.58 -25.05 -8.37
N LEU A 639 -8.54 -24.98 -9.29
CA LEU A 639 -9.16 -23.72 -9.69
C LEU A 639 -9.87 -23.06 -8.50
N ARG A 640 -10.63 -23.82 -7.72
CA ARG A 640 -11.33 -23.26 -6.54
C ARG A 640 -10.32 -22.76 -5.49
N TRP A 641 -9.19 -23.43 -5.37
CA TRP A 641 -8.12 -23.00 -4.48
C TRP A 641 -7.49 -21.67 -4.93
N ILE A 642 -7.08 -21.54 -6.20
CA ILE A 642 -6.48 -20.29 -6.71
C ILE A 642 -7.48 -19.14 -6.71
N CYS A 643 -8.76 -19.37 -6.99
CA CYS A 643 -9.81 -18.35 -6.89
C CYS A 643 -9.88 -17.74 -5.49
N LYS A 644 -9.71 -18.55 -4.43
CA LYS A 644 -9.67 -18.06 -3.05
C LYS A 644 -8.44 -17.16 -2.78
N GLN A 645 -7.31 -17.46 -3.42
CA GLN A 645 -6.11 -16.64 -3.31
C GLN A 645 -6.25 -15.29 -4.06
N GLN A 646 -7.08 -15.27 -5.09
CA GLN A 646 -7.27 -14.12 -5.99
C GLN A 646 -8.51 -13.27 -5.67
N VAL A 647 -9.08 -13.40 -4.49
CA VAL A 647 -10.18 -12.55 -4.00
C VAL A 647 -9.78 -11.82 -2.74
N SER A 648 -10.00 -10.52 -2.73
CA SER A 648 -9.72 -9.66 -1.56
C SER A 648 -10.74 -9.87 -0.44
N ALA A 649 -10.41 -9.44 0.78
CA ALA A 649 -11.36 -9.43 1.90
C ALA A 649 -12.62 -8.57 1.63
N LYS A 650 -12.54 -7.63 0.69
CA LYS A 650 -13.68 -6.80 0.23
C LYS A 650 -14.48 -7.46 -0.92
N GLY A 651 -14.11 -8.65 -1.35
CA GLY A 651 -14.81 -9.42 -2.37
C GLY A 651 -14.51 -9.02 -3.82
N HIS A 652 -13.58 -8.12 -4.10
CA HIS A 652 -13.14 -7.85 -5.47
C HIS A 652 -11.98 -8.78 -5.88
N PHE A 653 -11.83 -8.97 -7.19
CA PHE A 653 -10.72 -9.74 -7.74
C PHE A 653 -9.38 -9.06 -7.45
N ARG A 654 -8.45 -9.85 -6.95
CA ARG A 654 -7.06 -9.45 -6.69
C ARG A 654 -6.15 -10.52 -7.27
N PRO A 655 -5.67 -10.37 -8.50
CA PRO A 655 -4.72 -11.32 -9.06
C PRO A 655 -3.43 -11.34 -8.25
N ILE A 656 -2.66 -12.42 -8.41
CA ILE A 656 -1.31 -12.46 -7.88
C ILE A 656 -0.48 -11.40 -8.59
N GLY A 657 0.14 -10.50 -7.83
CA GLY A 657 0.95 -9.44 -8.43
C GLY A 657 2.23 -9.97 -9.08
N SER A 658 2.63 -9.35 -10.18
CA SER A 658 3.83 -9.78 -10.93
C SER A 658 5.13 -9.70 -10.11
N GLU A 659 5.17 -8.84 -9.10
CA GLU A 659 6.29 -8.77 -8.15
C GLU A 659 6.47 -10.05 -7.32
N SER A 660 5.42 -10.90 -7.22
CA SER A 660 5.44 -12.20 -6.51
C SER A 660 5.87 -13.37 -7.38
N PHE A 661 5.82 -13.23 -8.71
CA PHE A 661 6.03 -14.37 -9.60
C PHE A 661 7.37 -15.07 -9.34
N ASN A 662 7.31 -16.40 -9.24
CA ASN A 662 8.46 -17.27 -8.98
C ASN A 662 9.20 -16.98 -7.65
N ARG A 663 8.53 -16.38 -6.65
CA ARG A 663 9.08 -16.16 -5.32
C ARG A 663 8.34 -17.00 -4.29
N GLU A 664 9.07 -17.76 -3.51
CA GLU A 664 8.50 -18.50 -2.38
C GLU A 664 7.94 -17.54 -1.34
N HIS A 665 6.75 -17.85 -0.82
CA HIS A 665 6.08 -17.14 0.26
C HIS A 665 5.85 -15.63 0.08
N SER A 666 5.97 -15.10 -1.14
CA SER A 666 5.79 -13.68 -1.42
C SER A 666 4.44 -13.41 -2.06
N TYR A 667 3.45 -13.07 -1.26
CA TYR A 667 2.17 -12.54 -1.76
C TYR A 667 2.26 -11.02 -1.90
N LEU A 668 2.90 -10.55 -2.97
CA LEU A 668 2.96 -9.14 -3.32
C LEU A 668 1.74 -8.81 -4.18
N PRO A 669 0.89 -7.82 -3.81
CA PRO A 669 -0.37 -7.57 -4.49
C PRO A 669 -0.24 -6.81 -5.82
N PHE A 670 0.95 -6.33 -6.18
CA PHE A 670 1.20 -5.53 -7.39
C PHE A 670 2.40 -6.09 -8.20
N ASP A 671 2.63 -5.71 -9.49
CA ASP A 671 1.60 -5.10 -10.33
C ASP A 671 0.55 -6.14 -10.71
N GLN A 672 -0.73 -5.72 -10.74
CA GLN A 672 -1.82 -6.61 -11.16
C GLN A 672 -2.01 -6.48 -12.67
N GLN A 673 -2.00 -7.61 -13.38
CA GLN A 673 -2.01 -7.63 -14.85
C GLN A 673 -3.34 -8.09 -15.43
N PRO A 674 -3.78 -7.52 -16.58
CA PRO A 674 -4.99 -7.92 -17.31
C PRO A 674 -5.07 -9.39 -17.68
N LEU A 675 -3.92 -9.99 -17.98
CA LEU A 675 -3.76 -11.40 -18.33
C LEU A 675 -4.34 -12.33 -17.25
N GLU A 676 -4.12 -12.01 -15.98
CA GLU A 676 -4.63 -12.81 -14.84
C GLU A 676 -6.17 -12.81 -14.79
N ALA A 677 -6.79 -11.65 -15.05
CA ALA A 677 -8.25 -11.56 -15.10
C ALA A 677 -8.81 -12.34 -16.29
N GLN A 678 -8.14 -12.31 -17.44
CA GLN A 678 -8.51 -13.14 -18.59
C GLN A 678 -8.47 -14.63 -18.23
N ALA A 679 -7.38 -15.09 -17.64
CA ALA A 679 -7.24 -16.50 -17.27
C ALA A 679 -8.32 -16.95 -16.27
N ALA A 680 -8.66 -16.10 -15.30
CA ALA A 680 -9.69 -16.38 -14.32
C ALA A 680 -11.08 -16.51 -14.96
N ILE A 681 -11.41 -15.63 -15.92
CA ILE A 681 -12.71 -15.67 -16.65
C ILE A 681 -12.80 -16.91 -17.51
N ASP A 682 -11.77 -17.21 -18.31
CA ASP A 682 -11.78 -18.36 -19.24
C ASP A 682 -11.84 -19.70 -18.46
N ALA A 683 -11.06 -19.83 -17.38
CA ALA A 683 -11.09 -21.01 -16.52
C ALA A 683 -12.45 -21.17 -15.79
N ALA A 684 -13.05 -20.07 -15.34
CA ALA A 684 -14.38 -20.09 -14.74
C ALA A 684 -15.45 -20.51 -15.74
N GLN A 685 -15.33 -20.11 -17.02
CA GLN A 685 -16.22 -20.58 -18.10
C GLN A 685 -16.11 -22.10 -18.31
N SER A 686 -14.88 -22.62 -18.36
CA SER A 686 -14.65 -24.06 -18.51
C SER A 686 -15.20 -24.86 -17.31
N ALA A 687 -15.03 -24.33 -16.10
CA ALA A 687 -15.56 -24.96 -14.89
C ALA A 687 -17.09 -24.88 -14.80
N TRP A 688 -17.69 -23.79 -15.25
CA TRP A 688 -19.16 -23.69 -15.39
C TRP A 688 -19.71 -24.73 -16.38
N ALA A 689 -19.09 -24.84 -17.55
CA ALA A 689 -19.49 -25.81 -18.55
C ALA A 689 -19.45 -27.29 -18.03
N ALA A 690 -18.50 -27.56 -17.12
CA ALA A 690 -18.32 -28.88 -16.50
C ALA A 690 -19.30 -29.14 -15.33
N THR A 691 -19.76 -28.11 -14.61
CA THR A 691 -20.46 -28.29 -13.31
C THR A 691 -21.82 -27.59 -13.19
N ASN A 692 -22.05 -26.54 -13.97
CA ASN A 692 -23.19 -25.62 -13.82
C ASN A 692 -23.29 -24.98 -12.40
N ASP A 693 -22.14 -24.85 -11.68
CA ASP A 693 -22.08 -24.26 -10.34
C ASP A 693 -22.01 -22.71 -10.44
N GLN A 694 -23.00 -22.02 -9.84
CA GLN A 694 -23.15 -20.57 -9.86
C GLN A 694 -21.91 -19.81 -9.35
N PHE A 695 -21.10 -20.42 -8.49
CA PHE A 695 -19.84 -19.87 -8.02
C PHE A 695 -18.92 -19.41 -9.17
N TRP A 696 -18.87 -20.16 -10.27
CA TRP A 696 -18.01 -19.83 -11.41
C TRP A 696 -18.50 -18.60 -12.17
N ARG A 697 -19.83 -18.41 -12.27
CA ARG A 697 -20.39 -17.18 -12.86
C ARG A 697 -20.08 -15.95 -12.01
N GLU A 698 -20.21 -16.08 -10.70
CA GLU A 698 -19.91 -15.01 -9.77
C GLU A 698 -18.43 -14.65 -9.82
N HIS A 699 -17.54 -15.65 -9.86
CA HIS A 699 -16.11 -15.44 -9.99
C HIS A 699 -15.72 -14.76 -11.30
N ALA A 700 -16.30 -15.18 -12.43
CA ALA A 700 -16.10 -14.52 -13.71
C ALA A 700 -16.57 -13.05 -13.70
N LEU A 701 -17.71 -12.76 -13.06
CA LEU A 701 -18.21 -11.40 -12.91
C LEU A 701 -17.27 -10.51 -12.08
N VAL A 702 -16.77 -11.04 -10.97
CA VAL A 702 -15.83 -10.30 -10.10
C VAL A 702 -14.52 -10.05 -10.84
N SER A 703 -14.01 -11.02 -11.60
CA SER A 703 -12.81 -10.89 -12.43
C SER A 703 -13.00 -9.88 -13.57
N TRP A 704 -14.18 -9.88 -14.21
CA TRP A 704 -14.50 -8.90 -15.26
C TRP A 704 -14.64 -7.46 -14.71
N ARG A 705 -15.24 -7.29 -13.53
CA ARG A 705 -15.36 -5.98 -12.86
C ARG A 705 -14.00 -5.36 -12.55
N TRP A 706 -12.94 -6.16 -12.42
CA TRP A 706 -11.60 -5.70 -12.19
C TRP A 706 -11.12 -4.71 -13.26
N PHE A 707 -11.47 -4.90 -14.52
CA PHE A 707 -11.15 -3.99 -15.61
C PHE A 707 -11.79 -2.61 -15.46
N PHE A 708 -12.88 -2.52 -14.74
CA PHE A 708 -13.70 -1.30 -14.59
C PHE A 708 -13.66 -0.73 -13.17
N GLY A 709 -12.57 -0.95 -12.45
CA GLY A 709 -12.34 -0.39 -11.13
C GLY A 709 -12.74 -1.27 -9.95
N GLY A 710 -13.25 -2.48 -10.18
CA GLY A 710 -13.45 -3.49 -9.12
C GLY A 710 -12.12 -4.10 -8.66
N ASN A 711 -11.15 -3.26 -8.28
CA ASN A 711 -9.79 -3.64 -7.90
C ASN A 711 -9.29 -2.82 -6.70
N ASP A 712 -8.10 -3.12 -6.21
CA ASP A 712 -7.52 -2.53 -5.00
C ASP A 712 -7.32 -0.99 -5.06
N ARG A 713 -7.45 -0.37 -6.24
CA ARG A 713 -7.25 1.07 -6.44
C ARG A 713 -8.46 1.79 -7.02
N GLY A 714 -9.57 1.08 -7.28
CA GLY A 714 -10.71 1.66 -8.00
C GLY A 714 -10.33 2.14 -9.41
N ALA A 715 -9.23 1.62 -9.92
CA ALA A 715 -8.63 2.08 -11.16
C ALA A 715 -9.36 1.49 -12.37
N VAL A 716 -9.95 2.34 -13.20
CA VAL A 716 -10.53 1.93 -14.49
C VAL A 716 -9.40 1.70 -15.48
N LEU A 717 -9.28 0.46 -15.96
CA LEU A 717 -8.23 0.04 -16.89
C LEU A 717 -8.73 0.00 -18.33
N ALA A 718 -9.96 -0.45 -18.52
CA ALA A 718 -10.53 -0.72 -19.83
C ALA A 718 -11.59 0.32 -20.23
N ASP A 719 -11.65 0.61 -21.51
CA ASP A 719 -12.62 1.50 -22.13
C ASP A 719 -13.30 0.78 -23.32
N LEU A 720 -14.59 0.51 -23.20
CA LEU A 720 -15.38 -0.16 -24.23
C LEU A 720 -15.48 0.65 -25.53
N ALA A 721 -15.48 1.99 -25.43
CA ALA A 721 -15.67 2.87 -26.58
C ALA A 721 -14.45 2.90 -27.52
N THR A 722 -13.26 2.64 -26.97
CA THR A 722 -11.99 2.61 -27.75
C THR A 722 -11.37 1.23 -27.81
N GLY A 723 -11.84 0.29 -27.00
CA GLY A 723 -11.28 -1.06 -26.85
C GLY A 723 -9.91 -1.11 -26.19
N ARG A 724 -9.44 0.01 -25.61
CA ARG A 724 -8.16 0.11 -24.91
C ARG A 724 -8.20 -0.54 -23.55
N CYS A 725 -7.03 -1.04 -23.13
CA CYS A 725 -6.79 -1.46 -21.77
C CYS A 725 -5.39 -1.02 -21.33
N ARG A 726 -5.29 -0.52 -20.11
CA ARG A 726 -4.00 -0.17 -19.48
C ARG A 726 -3.27 -1.41 -18.99
N ASP A 727 -1.93 -1.34 -18.90
CA ASP A 727 -1.07 -2.50 -18.63
C ASP A 727 -1.21 -3.09 -17.22
N GLY A 728 -1.93 -2.44 -16.32
CA GLY A 728 -2.24 -3.03 -15.03
C GLY A 728 -2.53 -2.03 -13.92
N VAL A 729 -2.71 -2.56 -12.70
CA VAL A 729 -2.89 -1.78 -11.47
C VAL A 729 -1.60 -1.78 -10.67
N THR A 730 -1.03 -0.58 -10.51
CA THR A 730 0.15 -0.32 -9.69
C THR A 730 -0.27 0.14 -8.28
N PRO A 731 0.65 0.23 -7.32
CA PRO A 731 0.34 0.81 -6.00
C PRO A 731 -0.30 2.20 -6.04
N ARG A 732 -0.10 2.96 -7.12
CA ARG A 732 -0.63 4.32 -7.30
C ARG A 732 -1.89 4.41 -8.16
N GLY A 733 -2.36 3.31 -8.72
CA GLY A 733 -3.51 3.27 -9.63
C GLY A 733 -3.18 2.62 -10.97
N ALA A 734 -3.91 2.99 -12.03
CA ALA A 734 -3.70 2.41 -13.36
C ALA A 734 -2.32 2.78 -13.94
N ASN A 735 -1.66 1.81 -14.55
CA ASN A 735 -0.52 2.06 -15.44
C ASN A 735 -0.93 3.03 -16.56
N THR A 736 0.02 3.77 -17.12
CA THR A 736 -0.27 4.75 -18.18
C THR A 736 -0.23 4.16 -19.59
N ASN A 737 0.46 3.04 -19.78
CA ASN A 737 0.62 2.39 -21.08
C ASN A 737 -0.55 1.45 -21.40
N CYS A 738 -0.73 1.16 -22.68
CA CYS A 738 -1.75 0.27 -23.24
C CYS A 738 -1.07 -0.67 -24.25
N GLY A 739 -0.32 -1.65 -23.75
CA GLY A 739 0.38 -2.64 -24.58
C GLY A 739 -0.56 -3.66 -25.21
N ALA A 740 -0.05 -4.42 -26.17
CA ALA A 740 -0.81 -5.41 -26.93
C ALA A 740 -1.43 -6.47 -26.02
N GLU A 741 -0.65 -7.08 -25.13
CA GLU A 741 -1.12 -8.10 -24.21
C GLU A 741 -2.34 -7.63 -23.40
N SER A 742 -2.27 -6.41 -22.87
CA SER A 742 -3.32 -5.85 -22.03
C SER A 742 -4.60 -5.55 -22.80
N ILE A 743 -4.46 -5.00 -24.01
CA ILE A 743 -5.58 -4.76 -24.92
C ILE A 743 -6.27 -6.09 -25.29
N LEU A 744 -5.47 -7.10 -25.67
CA LEU A 744 -5.96 -8.41 -26.08
C LEU A 744 -6.58 -9.17 -24.90
N ALA A 745 -5.94 -9.13 -23.73
CA ALA A 745 -6.49 -9.75 -22.52
C ALA A 745 -7.87 -9.18 -22.17
N PHE A 746 -8.04 -7.85 -22.25
CA PHE A 746 -9.35 -7.22 -22.04
C PHE A 746 -10.36 -7.64 -23.09
N GLN A 747 -10.00 -7.55 -24.38
CA GLN A 747 -10.93 -7.87 -25.49
C GLN A 747 -11.39 -9.33 -25.41
N LEU A 748 -10.46 -10.28 -25.25
CA LEU A 748 -10.76 -11.71 -25.11
C LEU A 748 -11.63 -11.97 -23.88
N SER A 749 -11.28 -11.38 -22.72
CA SER A 749 -12.08 -11.47 -21.49
C SER A 749 -13.52 -11.02 -21.70
N HIS A 750 -13.68 -9.91 -22.39
CA HIS A 750 -15.00 -9.31 -22.57
C HIS A 750 -15.87 -10.16 -23.50
N TYR A 751 -15.33 -10.68 -24.61
CA TYR A 751 -16.04 -11.59 -25.49
C TYR A 751 -16.40 -12.91 -24.78
N ALA A 752 -15.47 -13.48 -24.01
CA ALA A 752 -15.73 -14.68 -23.22
C ALA A 752 -16.83 -14.42 -22.17
N PHE A 753 -16.79 -13.28 -21.48
CA PHE A 753 -17.77 -12.92 -20.47
C PHE A 753 -19.17 -12.69 -21.06
N ILE A 754 -19.29 -12.01 -22.21
CA ILE A 754 -20.60 -11.82 -22.88
C ILE A 754 -21.19 -13.16 -23.27
N ALA A 755 -20.42 -14.06 -23.90
CA ALA A 755 -20.87 -15.39 -24.29
C ALA A 755 -21.37 -16.18 -23.08
N PHE A 756 -20.60 -16.13 -21.99
CA PHE A 756 -20.92 -16.81 -20.74
C PHE A 756 -22.16 -16.22 -20.04
N ALA A 757 -22.33 -14.89 -20.04
CA ALA A 757 -23.50 -14.23 -19.45
C ALA A 757 -24.81 -14.51 -20.19
N GLN A 758 -24.73 -14.83 -21.48
CA GLN A 758 -25.88 -15.13 -22.34
C GLN A 758 -26.32 -16.60 -22.29
N GLU A 759 -25.52 -17.51 -21.74
CA GLU A 759 -25.90 -18.90 -21.58
C GLU A 759 -27.08 -19.03 -20.62
N PRO A 760 -28.20 -19.67 -21.03
CA PRO A 760 -29.33 -19.88 -20.14
C PRO A 760 -28.92 -20.79 -18.97
N VAL A 761 -29.36 -20.45 -17.76
CA VAL A 761 -29.28 -21.36 -16.62
C VAL A 761 -30.18 -22.53 -16.90
N THR A 762 -29.65 -23.62 -17.45
CA THR A 762 -30.39 -24.85 -17.63
C THR A 762 -30.67 -25.45 -16.26
N SER A 763 -31.88 -25.27 -15.76
CA SER A 763 -32.38 -25.95 -14.56
C SER A 763 -32.63 -27.43 -14.87
N ALA A 764 -31.56 -28.22 -14.96
CA ALA A 764 -31.70 -29.68 -14.85
C ALA A 764 -31.12 -30.06 -13.48
N PRO A 765 -31.91 -30.58 -12.53
CA PRO A 765 -31.35 -31.12 -11.31
C PRO A 765 -30.56 -32.38 -11.66
N LEU A 766 -29.26 -32.36 -11.53
CA LEU A 766 -28.48 -33.58 -11.42
C LEU A 766 -28.99 -34.33 -10.19
N SER A 767 -29.50 -35.55 -10.43
CA SER A 767 -29.89 -36.49 -9.40
C SER A 767 -28.76 -36.55 -8.35
N ARG A 768 -29.12 -36.22 -7.12
CA ARG A 768 -28.30 -36.46 -5.92
C ARG A 768 -28.20 -37.97 -5.71
N GLU A 769 -27.21 -38.59 -6.32
CA GLU A 769 -26.70 -39.85 -5.79
C GLU A 769 -25.51 -39.49 -4.90
N GLY A 770 -25.68 -39.81 -3.63
CA GLY A 770 -24.86 -39.33 -2.54
C GLY A 770 -23.45 -39.91 -2.55
N ILE A 771 -22.48 -38.98 -2.36
CA ILE A 771 -21.21 -39.31 -1.71
C ILE A 771 -21.34 -38.84 -0.27
N PRO A 772 -21.28 -39.77 0.74
CA PRO A 772 -21.36 -39.34 2.14
C PRO A 772 -20.10 -38.58 2.51
N LEU A 773 -20.24 -37.32 2.92
CA LEU A 773 -19.22 -36.60 3.67
C LEU A 773 -19.27 -37.08 5.12
N GLU A 774 -18.36 -37.95 5.53
CA GLU A 774 -18.15 -38.21 6.96
C GLU A 774 -17.58 -36.94 7.62
N PRO A 775 -18.13 -36.56 8.78
CA PRO A 775 -17.56 -35.43 9.53
C PRO A 775 -16.26 -35.87 10.19
N ALA A 776 -15.20 -35.12 9.96
CA ALA A 776 -13.94 -35.25 10.69
C ALA A 776 -14.19 -35.05 12.18
N ARG A 777 -14.09 -36.13 12.96
CA ARG A 777 -14.07 -36.08 14.42
C ARG A 777 -12.74 -35.45 14.88
N GLU A 778 -12.88 -34.38 15.65
CA GLU A 778 -11.84 -33.88 16.54
C GLU A 778 -11.24 -35.04 17.35
N ARG A 779 -9.93 -35.18 17.33
CA ARG A 779 -9.16 -35.78 18.42
C ARG A 779 -8.06 -34.82 18.82
N LEU A 780 -8.28 -34.22 19.97
CA LEU A 780 -7.27 -33.69 20.87
C LEU A 780 -6.30 -34.84 21.25
N VAL A 781 -5.01 -34.65 21.04
CA VAL A 781 -3.92 -34.80 22.04
C VAL A 781 -2.78 -33.89 21.57
#